data_db6cee401cd0c65df17679ebcb5c436a
#
_entry.id   db6cee401cd0c65df17679ebcb5c436a
#
_cell.length_a   1.000
_cell.length_b   1.000
_cell.length_c   1.000
_cell.angle_alpha   90.00
_cell.angle_beta   90.00
_cell.angle_gamma   90.00
#
_symmetry.space_group_name_H-M   'P 1'
#
loop_
_entity.id
_entity.type
_entity.pdbx_description
1 polymer ?
#
loop_
_entity_poly.entity_id
_entity_poly.type
_entity_poly.pdbx_seq_one_letter_code
_entity_poly.pdbx_strand_id
1 'polypeptide(L)'
;MNAILQDVRYALRGLQKTPGFTLAVVLTLSLGIGANTAIFSMINALVLRDLPQIRRPAELLLIGRTINDGGFDTFSYPDYVDVRNQTKTLAGVAAFTTVPVHVTGTGATERVRGAIVSGNYFDVLGTPPARGRFFAADEDQAGNPVPVVVLSNGLWQRAFGGRADVVGTTIRLDSHPFQVIGVAPAGFQGINRGDQLDLFLPLAVQPIAMPGEGTFLNRREAVWLRLFGRLRADASLAQANTELRGFARQLVASDPVNRRDWGITAAPTAGFDPFTYANVVGFLRLLQGAVILVLAIACANVANLLLVRSATRRKELAIRASLGAGRGRILRQLLTESIVLAALGAVGGLLLAYWGGGVLKALPALQLSGDLPLGIDGRVLVFTLGVALAAGVLFGLLPAVHAARADLAGELRQNADTGRPRGARLRGALVVTQVAVSLVLLVAAGLFVRTLRNAYAIDPGFATDVLIAQLDLSLQGYDEARGRRFYAQLLRELEVVPGVRSASLALNRPFGGGWDTRIDKQGALIDPEHQGYRTDRNSVSPGYFATMGIEILRGRGFTDQDVATSPPVTVINEAIAEQLWPSEDAVGKRLVRTWGGPVLEVIGVARDAKYRSLFEPRRLTFYQPLTQDFNAALIVHLRPTGNPAALAGPLERTVHALDPDLPVYRVQPLQDRLDASLGQQRSAATLVGAFGTLALVLAAIGLYGAVSYSASQRTREFGIRIALGAQTPDVVRQVLREGLVLGLVGLGAGLLIAGAVTRVLRSQLFGVSPTDPVSFAGVSVLLLGVAVLASYLPARRATRVDPIIALRSE
;
A
#
# COMPACT_ATOMS: atom_id res chain seq x y z
N MET A 1 13.09 -15.52 43.55
CA MET A 1 11.99 -14.55 43.40
C MET A 1 12.17 -13.25 44.16
N ASN A 2 12.54 -13.29 45.46
CA ASN A 2 12.71 -12.09 46.31
C ASN A 2 13.79 -11.09 45.81
N ALA A 3 14.91 -11.58 45.21
CA ALA A 3 16.01 -10.71 44.75
C ALA A 3 15.64 -9.86 43.55
N ILE A 4 14.87 -10.41 42.59
CA ILE A 4 14.42 -9.67 41.40
C ILE A 4 13.39 -8.60 41.80
N LEU A 5 12.45 -8.93 42.67
CA LEU A 5 11.46 -7.96 43.19
C LEU A 5 12.12 -6.78 43.94
N GLN A 6 13.21 -7.06 44.66
CA GLN A 6 14.00 -6.01 45.28
C GLN A 6 14.71 -5.13 44.26
N ASP A 7 15.30 -5.73 43.23
CA ASP A 7 15.97 -5.00 42.16
C ASP A 7 14.97 -4.11 41.39
N VAL A 8 13.73 -4.61 41.12
CA VAL A 8 12.64 -3.82 40.47
C VAL A 8 12.21 -2.63 41.38
N ARG A 9 11.97 -2.87 42.65
CA ARG A 9 11.62 -1.78 43.60
C ARG A 9 12.71 -0.74 43.67
N TYR A 10 13.96 -1.16 43.69
CA TYR A 10 15.12 -0.26 43.68
C TYR A 10 15.18 0.55 42.39
N ALA A 11 14.99 -0.09 41.22
CA ALA A 11 14.93 0.57 39.94
C ALA A 11 13.84 1.66 39.89
N LEU A 12 12.60 1.33 40.29
CA LEU A 12 11.49 2.28 40.30
C LEU A 12 11.77 3.49 41.20
N ARG A 13 12.31 3.28 42.43
CA ARG A 13 12.68 4.40 43.32
C ARG A 13 13.82 5.26 42.75
N GLY A 14 14.78 4.63 42.05
CA GLY A 14 15.87 5.32 41.40
C GLY A 14 15.40 6.18 40.21
N LEU A 15 14.42 5.72 39.48
CA LEU A 15 13.80 6.41 38.32
C LEU A 15 12.94 7.60 38.79
N GLN A 16 12.23 7.48 39.94
CA GLN A 16 11.44 8.56 40.51
C GLN A 16 12.32 9.72 40.99
N LYS A 17 13.55 9.47 41.44
CA LYS A 17 14.50 10.52 41.87
C LYS A 17 15.11 11.32 40.71
N THR A 18 14.97 10.83 39.43
CA THR A 18 15.51 11.49 38.25
C THR A 18 14.45 11.60 37.17
N PRO A 19 13.39 12.42 37.39
CA PRO A 19 12.21 12.40 36.49
C PRO A 19 12.54 12.86 35.07
N GLY A 20 13.38 13.86 34.86
CA GLY A 20 13.76 14.35 33.52
C GLY A 20 14.50 13.29 32.68
N PHE A 21 15.43 12.53 33.31
CA PHE A 21 16.10 11.42 32.66
C PHE A 21 15.11 10.30 32.27
N THR A 22 14.26 9.91 33.24
CA THR A 22 13.27 8.85 33.03
C THR A 22 12.31 9.19 31.91
N LEU A 23 11.80 10.42 31.89
CA LEU A 23 10.88 10.91 30.86
C LEU A 23 11.55 10.89 29.48
N ALA A 24 12.80 11.39 29.37
CA ALA A 24 13.52 11.41 28.10
C ALA A 24 13.73 9.98 27.53
N VAL A 25 14.12 9.02 28.38
CA VAL A 25 14.33 7.64 28.02
C VAL A 25 13.00 6.97 27.62
N VAL A 26 11.96 7.12 28.46
CA VAL A 26 10.64 6.53 28.20
C VAL A 26 10.04 7.08 26.91
N LEU A 27 10.08 8.40 26.67
CA LEU A 27 9.59 9.00 25.41
C LEU A 27 10.36 8.48 24.20
N THR A 28 11.69 8.40 24.28
CA THR A 28 12.53 7.88 23.20
C THR A 28 12.18 6.43 22.87
N LEU A 29 12.02 5.57 23.88
CA LEU A 29 11.63 4.17 23.70
C LEU A 29 10.18 4.04 23.23
N SER A 30 9.25 4.86 23.76
CA SER A 30 7.85 4.84 23.35
C SER A 30 7.70 5.14 21.87
N LEU A 31 8.45 6.10 21.33
CA LEU A 31 8.46 6.42 19.89
C LEU A 31 9.01 5.27 19.06
N GLY A 32 10.15 4.67 19.46
CA GLY A 32 10.76 3.56 18.73
C GLY A 32 9.92 2.28 18.79
N ILE A 33 9.46 1.88 19.96
CA ILE A 33 8.63 0.68 20.17
C ILE A 33 7.25 0.89 19.54
N GLY A 34 6.64 2.07 19.74
CA GLY A 34 5.31 2.41 19.22
C GLY A 34 5.25 2.37 17.69
N ALA A 35 6.25 2.94 17.01
CA ALA A 35 6.35 2.86 15.56
C ALA A 35 6.47 1.40 15.08
N ASN A 36 7.29 0.57 15.73
CA ASN A 36 7.42 -0.86 15.41
C ASN A 36 6.10 -1.61 15.65
N THR A 37 5.43 -1.35 16.77
CA THR A 37 4.14 -1.97 17.11
C THR A 37 3.05 -1.60 16.10
N ALA A 38 2.99 -0.32 15.68
CA ALA A 38 2.01 0.14 14.71
C ALA A 38 2.18 -0.53 13.33
N ILE A 39 3.41 -0.61 12.83
CA ILE A 39 3.68 -1.30 11.54
C ILE A 39 3.46 -2.81 11.67
N PHE A 40 3.85 -3.42 12.80
CA PHE A 40 3.57 -4.84 13.03
C PHE A 40 2.06 -5.12 13.12
N SER A 41 1.28 -4.21 13.71
CA SER A 41 -0.19 -4.34 13.73
C SER A 41 -0.78 -4.38 12.31
N MET A 42 -0.22 -3.58 11.37
CA MET A 42 -0.58 -3.66 9.95
C MET A 42 -0.17 -5.00 9.33
N ILE A 43 1.06 -5.46 9.57
CA ILE A 43 1.52 -6.77 9.09
C ILE A 43 0.62 -7.88 9.62
N ASN A 44 0.29 -7.84 10.90
CA ASN A 44 -0.62 -8.81 11.53
C ASN A 44 -2.00 -8.78 10.88
N ALA A 45 -2.59 -7.61 10.68
CA ALA A 45 -3.93 -7.46 10.10
C ALA A 45 -3.98 -7.90 8.61
N LEU A 46 -2.94 -7.60 7.83
CA LEU A 46 -2.93 -7.83 6.38
C LEU A 46 -2.32 -9.18 5.97
N VAL A 47 -1.38 -9.70 6.76
CA VAL A 47 -0.57 -10.87 6.34
C VAL A 47 -0.71 -12.06 7.29
N LEU A 48 -0.66 -11.83 8.62
CA LEU A 48 -0.54 -12.92 9.60
C LEU A 48 -1.89 -13.41 10.14
N ARG A 49 -2.91 -12.57 10.12
CA ARG A 49 -4.23 -12.94 10.65
C ARG A 49 -4.93 -13.84 9.64
N ASP A 50 -5.54 -14.91 10.12
CA ASP A 50 -6.33 -15.82 9.29
C ASP A 50 -7.57 -15.11 8.72
N LEU A 51 -8.07 -15.58 7.58
CA LEU A 51 -9.33 -15.13 7.00
C LEU A 51 -10.48 -15.53 7.95
N PRO A 52 -11.31 -14.58 8.40
CA PRO A 52 -12.35 -14.89 9.40
C PRO A 52 -13.43 -15.79 8.80
N GLN A 53 -13.96 -16.68 9.63
CA GLN A 53 -15.06 -17.60 9.29
C GLN A 53 -14.75 -18.60 8.16
N ILE A 54 -13.48 -18.77 7.79
CA ILE A 54 -13.03 -19.75 6.81
C ILE A 54 -12.32 -20.89 7.52
N ARG A 55 -12.75 -22.12 7.24
CA ARG A 55 -12.14 -23.31 7.84
C ARG A 55 -10.80 -23.63 7.17
N ARG A 56 -9.73 -23.80 7.98
CA ARG A 56 -8.38 -24.16 7.52
C ARG A 56 -7.92 -23.35 6.31
N PRO A 57 -7.76 -22.04 6.42
CA PRO A 57 -7.44 -21.15 5.30
C PRO A 57 -6.09 -21.49 4.64
N ALA A 58 -5.16 -22.15 5.35
CA ALA A 58 -3.87 -22.59 4.81
C ALA A 58 -4.00 -23.67 3.70
N GLU A 59 -5.13 -24.39 3.64
CA GLU A 59 -5.40 -25.38 2.59
C GLU A 59 -5.99 -24.73 1.32
N LEU A 60 -6.34 -23.43 1.36
CA LEU A 60 -6.90 -22.74 0.21
C LEU A 60 -5.82 -22.20 -0.70
N LEU A 61 -6.00 -22.44 -1.98
CA LEU A 61 -5.14 -21.95 -3.06
C LEU A 61 -5.96 -21.08 -4.00
N LEU A 62 -5.45 -19.90 -4.35
CA LEU A 62 -5.92 -19.15 -5.50
C LEU A 62 -5.38 -19.80 -6.77
N ILE A 63 -6.20 -19.94 -7.80
CA ILE A 63 -5.83 -20.53 -9.07
C ILE A 63 -5.92 -19.41 -10.11
N GLY A 64 -4.83 -19.16 -10.82
CA GLY A 64 -4.73 -18.12 -11.83
C GLY A 64 -4.19 -18.65 -13.15
N ARG A 65 -4.65 -18.03 -14.21
CA ARG A 65 -4.12 -18.25 -15.54
C ARG A 65 -2.89 -17.38 -15.73
N THR A 66 -1.82 -17.95 -16.30
CA THR A 66 -0.62 -17.20 -16.66
C THR A 66 -0.53 -17.03 -18.19
N ILE A 67 0.15 -15.98 -18.62
CA ILE A 67 0.48 -15.73 -20.03
C ILE A 67 2.00 -15.52 -20.09
N ASN A 68 2.73 -16.33 -20.87
CA ASN A 68 4.19 -16.33 -20.90
C ASN A 68 4.81 -16.48 -19.50
N ASP A 69 4.30 -17.42 -18.71
CA ASP A 69 4.68 -17.66 -17.30
C ASP A 69 4.54 -16.45 -16.38
N GLY A 70 3.90 -15.38 -16.82
CA GLY A 70 3.62 -14.17 -16.04
C GLY A 70 2.13 -13.94 -15.83
N GLY A 71 1.83 -13.08 -14.84
CA GLY A 71 0.45 -12.70 -14.53
C GLY A 71 -0.27 -13.70 -13.61
N PHE A 72 -1.49 -13.36 -13.25
CA PHE A 72 -2.43 -14.19 -12.48
C PHE A 72 -3.85 -13.74 -12.86
N ASP A 73 -4.32 -14.27 -13.98
CA ASP A 73 -5.50 -13.78 -14.68
C ASP A 73 -6.73 -14.65 -14.41
N THR A 74 -7.89 -14.20 -14.89
CA THR A 74 -9.22 -14.82 -14.74
C THR A 74 -9.45 -15.96 -15.73
N PHE A 75 -10.54 -16.69 -15.52
CA PHE A 75 -10.99 -17.83 -16.32
C PHE A 75 -12.37 -17.58 -16.93
N SER A 76 -12.69 -18.30 -18.00
CA SER A 76 -14.07 -18.42 -18.46
C SER A 76 -14.85 -19.42 -17.60
N TYR A 77 -16.19 -19.42 -17.72
CA TYR A 77 -17.02 -20.41 -17.04
C TYR A 77 -16.75 -21.83 -17.53
N PRO A 78 -16.66 -22.11 -18.85
CA PRO A 78 -16.29 -23.46 -19.32
C PRO A 78 -14.92 -23.92 -18.83
N ASP A 79 -13.90 -23.02 -18.76
CA ASP A 79 -12.58 -23.40 -18.23
C ASP A 79 -12.63 -23.68 -16.71
N TYR A 80 -13.47 -22.95 -15.95
CA TYR A 80 -13.73 -23.26 -14.53
C TYR A 80 -14.32 -24.68 -14.38
N VAL A 81 -15.33 -25.02 -15.19
CA VAL A 81 -15.97 -26.36 -15.14
C VAL A 81 -14.94 -27.45 -15.45
N ASP A 82 -14.08 -27.22 -16.43
CA ASP A 82 -13.02 -28.16 -16.80
C ASP A 82 -11.99 -28.33 -15.66
N VAL A 83 -11.51 -27.22 -15.06
CA VAL A 83 -10.59 -27.27 -13.90
C VAL A 83 -11.25 -28.00 -12.74
N ARG A 84 -12.50 -27.69 -12.40
CA ARG A 84 -13.24 -28.32 -11.29
C ARG A 84 -13.37 -29.83 -11.47
N ASN A 85 -13.68 -30.27 -12.68
CA ASN A 85 -13.99 -31.68 -12.94
C ASN A 85 -12.74 -32.55 -13.14
N GLN A 86 -11.59 -31.95 -13.55
CA GLN A 86 -10.40 -32.72 -13.89
C GLN A 86 -9.33 -32.75 -12.81
N THR A 87 -9.33 -31.78 -11.87
CA THR A 87 -8.33 -31.74 -10.81
C THR A 87 -8.60 -32.77 -9.73
N LYS A 88 -7.57 -33.57 -9.38
CA LYS A 88 -7.62 -34.63 -8.36
C LYS A 88 -6.91 -34.24 -7.07
N THR A 89 -5.96 -33.30 -7.14
CA THR A 89 -5.20 -32.82 -5.97
C THR A 89 -6.02 -31.83 -5.13
N LEU A 90 -7.12 -31.30 -5.69
CA LEU A 90 -8.03 -30.39 -5.00
C LEU A 90 -9.29 -31.11 -4.53
N ALA A 91 -9.70 -30.86 -3.28
CA ALA A 91 -10.95 -31.40 -2.73
C ALA A 91 -12.20 -30.72 -3.30
N GLY A 92 -12.05 -29.52 -3.85
CA GLY A 92 -13.07 -28.75 -4.53
C GLY A 92 -12.48 -27.48 -5.11
N VAL A 93 -13.04 -27.04 -6.24
CA VAL A 93 -12.72 -25.76 -6.89
C VAL A 93 -13.99 -24.91 -6.95
N ALA A 94 -13.89 -23.66 -6.57
CA ALA A 94 -14.96 -22.69 -6.62
C ALA A 94 -14.55 -21.47 -7.45
N ALA A 95 -15.55 -20.78 -7.98
CA ALA A 95 -15.37 -19.60 -8.81
C ALA A 95 -16.16 -18.42 -8.25
N PHE A 96 -15.67 -17.21 -8.48
CA PHE A 96 -16.37 -15.98 -8.09
C PHE A 96 -15.96 -14.79 -8.94
N THR A 97 -16.84 -13.80 -8.98
CA THR A 97 -16.55 -12.44 -9.42
C THR A 97 -17.34 -11.45 -8.59
N THR A 98 -16.91 -10.19 -8.55
CA THR A 98 -17.62 -9.13 -7.81
C THR A 98 -18.37 -8.25 -8.76
N VAL A 99 -19.63 -7.93 -8.41
CA VAL A 99 -20.51 -7.09 -9.21
C VAL A 99 -21.14 -6.00 -8.33
N PRO A 100 -21.35 -4.80 -8.84
CA PRO A 100 -22.23 -3.83 -8.20
C PRO A 100 -23.68 -4.27 -8.40
N VAL A 101 -24.51 -4.17 -7.38
CA VAL A 101 -25.94 -4.51 -7.42
C VAL A 101 -26.73 -3.42 -6.68
N HIS A 102 -27.94 -3.11 -7.14
CA HIS A 102 -28.86 -2.22 -6.44
C HIS A 102 -29.87 -3.02 -5.64
N VAL A 103 -29.96 -2.75 -4.35
CA VAL A 103 -30.99 -3.31 -3.45
C VAL A 103 -32.09 -2.28 -3.30
N THR A 104 -33.31 -2.65 -3.69
CA THR A 104 -34.52 -1.85 -3.53
C THR A 104 -35.50 -2.59 -2.61
N GLY A 105 -36.22 -1.87 -1.76
CA GLY A 105 -37.23 -2.46 -0.88
C GLY A 105 -36.96 -2.25 0.62
N THR A 106 -35.95 -1.53 0.98
CA THR A 106 -35.57 -1.20 2.38
C THR A 106 -35.65 0.31 2.68
N GLY A 107 -36.24 1.09 1.78
CA GLY A 107 -36.21 2.56 1.78
C GLY A 107 -35.69 3.13 0.46
N ALA A 108 -34.65 3.93 0.49
CA ALA A 108 -33.99 4.38 -0.72
C ALA A 108 -33.17 3.23 -1.38
N THR A 109 -33.10 3.21 -2.72
CA THR A 109 -32.27 2.25 -3.44
C THR A 109 -30.80 2.42 -3.04
N GLU A 110 -30.21 1.35 -2.50
CA GLU A 110 -28.79 1.33 -2.08
C GLU A 110 -27.96 0.54 -3.09
N ARG A 111 -26.83 1.11 -3.53
CA ARG A 111 -25.83 0.36 -4.30
C ARG A 111 -24.93 -0.39 -3.35
N VAL A 112 -24.90 -1.69 -3.48
CA VAL A 112 -24.12 -2.61 -2.67
C VAL A 112 -23.12 -3.38 -3.56
N ARG A 113 -22.14 -3.99 -2.94
CA ARG A 113 -21.18 -4.87 -3.63
C ARG A 113 -21.62 -6.32 -3.48
N GLY A 114 -22.09 -6.92 -4.55
CA GLY A 114 -22.39 -8.35 -4.63
C GLY A 114 -21.20 -9.16 -5.11
N ALA A 115 -21.25 -10.47 -4.87
CA ALA A 115 -20.41 -11.46 -5.53
C ALA A 115 -21.28 -12.48 -6.23
N ILE A 116 -20.99 -12.76 -7.51
CA ILE A 116 -21.55 -13.91 -8.21
C ILE A 116 -20.58 -15.07 -7.95
N VAL A 117 -21.07 -16.17 -7.39
CA VAL A 117 -20.26 -17.27 -6.88
C VAL A 117 -20.79 -18.64 -7.36
N SER A 118 -19.90 -19.63 -7.50
CA SER A 118 -20.32 -20.99 -7.78
C SER A 118 -21.13 -21.59 -6.60
N GLY A 119 -22.06 -22.49 -6.88
CA GLY A 119 -22.92 -23.10 -5.88
C GLY A 119 -22.18 -23.76 -4.72
N ASN A 120 -20.98 -24.29 -4.97
CA ASN A 120 -20.12 -24.89 -3.96
C ASN A 120 -19.18 -23.91 -3.25
N TYR A 121 -19.32 -22.60 -3.45
CA TYR A 121 -18.40 -21.56 -2.94
C TYR A 121 -18.22 -21.65 -1.42
N PHE A 122 -19.30 -21.70 -0.66
CA PHE A 122 -19.26 -21.75 0.80
C PHE A 122 -18.78 -23.10 1.33
N ASP A 123 -19.06 -24.20 0.61
CA ASP A 123 -18.58 -25.55 0.98
C ASP A 123 -17.07 -25.64 0.83
N VAL A 124 -16.51 -25.10 -0.28
CA VAL A 124 -15.06 -25.06 -0.48
C VAL A 124 -14.38 -24.18 0.58
N LEU A 125 -15.02 -23.08 1.01
CA LEU A 125 -14.53 -22.25 2.12
C LEU A 125 -14.71 -22.92 3.50
N GLY A 126 -15.64 -23.89 3.61
CA GLY A 126 -15.99 -24.53 4.88
C GLY A 126 -16.68 -23.56 5.85
N THR A 127 -17.46 -22.63 5.33
CA THR A 127 -18.18 -21.59 6.10
C THR A 127 -19.62 -22.02 6.30
N PRO A 128 -20.14 -22.13 7.55
CA PRO A 128 -21.53 -22.42 7.79
C PRO A 128 -22.41 -21.15 7.68
N PRO A 129 -23.70 -21.26 7.33
CA PRO A 129 -24.62 -20.12 7.35
C PRO A 129 -24.93 -19.71 8.81
N ALA A 130 -25.13 -18.40 9.03
CA ALA A 130 -25.61 -17.90 10.31
C ALA A 130 -27.13 -18.14 10.46
N ARG A 131 -27.87 -18.05 9.34
CA ARG A 131 -29.28 -18.32 9.23
C ARG A 131 -29.61 -18.91 7.87
N GLY A 132 -30.68 -19.71 7.81
CA GLY A 132 -31.12 -20.32 6.54
C GLY A 132 -30.13 -21.33 6.00
N ARG A 133 -29.90 -21.31 4.69
CA ARG A 133 -29.00 -22.21 3.96
C ARG A 133 -28.19 -21.45 2.92
N PHE A 134 -27.18 -22.10 2.36
CA PHE A 134 -26.46 -21.64 1.17
C PHE A 134 -27.03 -22.28 -0.11
N PHE A 135 -26.39 -22.04 -1.23
CA PHE A 135 -26.86 -22.50 -2.54
C PHE A 135 -26.86 -24.03 -2.63
N ALA A 136 -27.90 -24.56 -3.27
CA ALA A 136 -27.97 -25.97 -3.66
C ALA A 136 -27.40 -26.15 -5.07
N ALA A 137 -27.03 -27.38 -5.43
CA ALA A 137 -26.39 -27.68 -6.72
C ALA A 137 -27.31 -27.43 -7.93
N ASP A 138 -28.62 -27.53 -7.75
CA ASP A 138 -29.63 -27.27 -8.78
C ASP A 138 -29.89 -25.76 -9.00
N GLU A 139 -29.54 -24.94 -8.02
CA GLU A 139 -29.68 -23.47 -8.10
C GLU A 139 -28.55 -22.79 -8.88
N ASP A 140 -27.47 -23.52 -9.22
CA ASP A 140 -26.30 -23.01 -9.95
C ASP A 140 -26.09 -23.78 -11.30
N GLN A 141 -27.13 -24.13 -11.98
CA GLN A 141 -27.04 -24.78 -13.30
C GLN A 141 -27.08 -23.76 -14.43
N ALA A 142 -26.05 -23.76 -15.26
CA ALA A 142 -26.01 -22.90 -16.45
C ALA A 142 -27.26 -23.12 -17.32
N GLY A 143 -27.95 -22.05 -17.67
CA GLY A 143 -29.19 -22.09 -18.45
C GLY A 143 -30.48 -22.21 -17.65
N ASN A 144 -30.41 -22.39 -16.32
CA ASN A 144 -31.57 -22.38 -15.43
C ASN A 144 -31.34 -21.42 -14.23
N PRO A 145 -31.41 -20.11 -14.44
CA PRO A 145 -31.16 -19.14 -13.37
C PRO A 145 -32.26 -19.18 -12.30
N VAL A 146 -31.89 -19.56 -11.09
CA VAL A 146 -32.79 -19.49 -9.93
C VAL A 146 -32.50 -18.20 -9.17
N PRO A 147 -33.44 -17.24 -9.06
CA PRO A 147 -33.22 -15.94 -8.44
C PRO A 147 -33.23 -16.03 -6.91
N VAL A 148 -32.17 -16.55 -6.33
CA VAL A 148 -31.93 -16.66 -4.89
C VAL A 148 -30.71 -15.81 -4.48
N VAL A 149 -30.70 -15.35 -3.23
CA VAL A 149 -29.63 -14.52 -2.69
C VAL A 149 -29.28 -14.90 -1.26
N VAL A 150 -27.98 -14.85 -0.93
CA VAL A 150 -27.47 -14.94 0.44
C VAL A 150 -26.99 -13.54 0.84
N LEU A 151 -27.48 -13.03 1.97
CA LEU A 151 -27.07 -11.72 2.48
C LEU A 151 -25.78 -11.84 3.33
N SER A 152 -24.96 -10.81 3.34
CA SER A 152 -23.94 -10.67 4.37
C SER A 152 -24.59 -10.31 5.70
N ASN A 153 -23.90 -10.60 6.81
CA ASN A 153 -24.36 -10.15 8.13
C ASN A 153 -24.45 -8.62 8.20
N GLY A 154 -23.51 -7.91 7.55
CA GLY A 154 -23.50 -6.44 7.53
C GLY A 154 -24.73 -5.86 6.85
N LEU A 155 -25.07 -6.33 5.65
CA LEU A 155 -26.29 -5.88 4.95
C LEU A 155 -27.56 -6.26 5.71
N TRP A 156 -27.63 -7.48 6.24
CA TRP A 156 -28.78 -7.92 7.04
C TRP A 156 -29.02 -7.03 8.26
N GLN A 157 -27.98 -6.64 9.00
CA GLN A 157 -28.12 -5.73 10.14
C GLN A 157 -28.47 -4.30 9.70
N ARG A 158 -27.77 -3.77 8.69
CA ARG A 158 -27.91 -2.37 8.26
C ARG A 158 -29.22 -2.10 7.54
N ALA A 159 -29.58 -2.93 6.57
CA ALA A 159 -30.74 -2.70 5.70
C ALA A 159 -32.03 -3.37 6.20
N PHE A 160 -31.90 -4.48 6.93
CA PHE A 160 -33.06 -5.28 7.39
C PHE A 160 -33.21 -5.30 8.92
N GLY A 161 -32.45 -4.50 9.67
CA GLY A 161 -32.57 -4.37 11.13
C GLY A 161 -32.27 -5.66 11.89
N GLY A 162 -31.58 -6.65 11.30
CA GLY A 162 -31.33 -7.94 11.95
C GLY A 162 -32.53 -8.82 12.16
N ARG A 163 -33.63 -8.60 11.44
CA ARG A 163 -34.91 -9.33 11.60
C ARG A 163 -34.71 -10.83 11.38
N ALA A 164 -35.35 -11.63 12.25
CA ALA A 164 -35.20 -13.09 12.21
C ALA A 164 -35.90 -13.73 11.00
N ASP A 165 -36.95 -13.10 10.50
CA ASP A 165 -37.85 -13.53 9.41
C ASP A 165 -37.36 -13.11 8.01
N VAL A 166 -36.12 -12.61 7.85
CA VAL A 166 -35.56 -12.20 6.56
C VAL A 166 -35.40 -13.35 5.58
N VAL A 167 -35.12 -14.58 6.06
CA VAL A 167 -35.01 -15.77 5.22
C VAL A 167 -36.40 -16.16 4.72
N GLY A 168 -36.54 -16.36 3.42
CA GLY A 168 -37.80 -16.61 2.72
C GLY A 168 -38.46 -15.34 2.16
N THR A 169 -38.04 -14.13 2.58
CA THR A 169 -38.54 -12.89 2.00
C THR A 169 -37.99 -12.63 0.60
N THR A 170 -38.69 -11.86 -0.21
CA THR A 170 -38.28 -11.45 -1.52
C THR A 170 -37.75 -10.01 -1.47
N ILE A 171 -36.58 -9.78 -2.00
CA ILE A 171 -35.99 -8.45 -2.20
C ILE A 171 -35.82 -8.18 -3.69
N ARG A 172 -35.69 -6.92 -4.11
CA ARG A 172 -35.46 -6.55 -5.50
C ARG A 172 -33.98 -6.20 -5.68
N LEU A 173 -33.33 -6.91 -6.61
CA LEU A 173 -31.97 -6.65 -7.04
C LEU A 173 -32.00 -6.24 -8.52
N ASP A 174 -31.50 -5.04 -8.84
CA ASP A 174 -31.53 -4.49 -10.20
C ASP A 174 -32.89 -4.71 -10.90
N SER A 175 -33.99 -4.35 -10.21
CA SER A 175 -35.36 -4.49 -10.66
C SER A 175 -35.93 -5.93 -10.71
N HIS A 176 -35.09 -6.95 -10.47
CA HIS A 176 -35.53 -8.36 -10.47
C HIS A 176 -35.83 -8.87 -9.05
N PRO A 177 -36.85 -9.70 -8.85
CA PRO A 177 -37.14 -10.29 -7.52
C PRO A 177 -36.16 -11.44 -7.23
N PHE A 178 -35.56 -11.43 -6.03
CA PHE A 178 -34.71 -12.51 -5.51
C PHE A 178 -35.21 -12.95 -4.14
N GLN A 179 -35.27 -14.27 -3.90
CA GLN A 179 -35.61 -14.83 -2.60
C GLN A 179 -34.37 -14.89 -1.71
N VAL A 180 -34.44 -14.34 -0.51
CA VAL A 180 -33.37 -14.50 0.51
C VAL A 180 -33.43 -15.91 1.08
N ILE A 181 -32.39 -16.72 0.85
CA ILE A 181 -32.29 -18.10 1.31
C ILE A 181 -31.41 -18.27 2.55
N GLY A 182 -30.53 -17.31 2.82
CA GLY A 182 -29.65 -17.39 3.97
C GLY A 182 -28.91 -16.10 4.26
N VAL A 183 -28.20 -16.11 5.39
CA VAL A 183 -27.34 -15.02 5.87
C VAL A 183 -25.97 -15.60 6.20
N ALA A 184 -24.91 -15.00 5.69
CA ALA A 184 -23.54 -15.36 5.99
C ALA A 184 -23.17 -14.97 7.45
N PRO A 185 -22.18 -15.64 8.08
CA PRO A 185 -21.83 -15.36 9.47
C PRO A 185 -21.16 -13.99 9.63
N ALA A 186 -21.25 -13.45 10.84
CA ALA A 186 -20.62 -12.16 11.19
C ALA A 186 -19.11 -12.20 10.95
N GLY A 187 -18.59 -11.16 10.29
CA GLY A 187 -17.17 -11.05 9.97
C GLY A 187 -16.73 -11.81 8.72
N PHE A 188 -17.61 -12.56 8.04
CA PHE A 188 -17.29 -13.18 6.76
C PHE A 188 -17.18 -12.13 5.66
N GLN A 189 -16.05 -12.09 4.98
CA GLN A 189 -15.73 -11.12 3.90
C GLN A 189 -15.44 -11.79 2.55
N GLY A 190 -15.63 -13.11 2.47
CA GLY A 190 -15.19 -13.90 1.31
C GLY A 190 -13.70 -14.22 1.36
N ILE A 191 -13.13 -14.62 0.23
CA ILE A 191 -11.73 -15.05 0.12
C ILE A 191 -10.73 -13.89 0.00
N ASN A 192 -11.18 -12.72 -0.46
CA ASN A 192 -10.34 -11.53 -0.60
C ASN A 192 -10.45 -10.62 0.62
N ARG A 193 -9.30 -10.18 1.14
CA ARG A 193 -9.27 -9.16 2.20
C ARG A 193 -9.65 -7.79 1.63
N GLY A 194 -10.49 -7.08 2.37
CA GLY A 194 -10.93 -5.74 1.99
C GLY A 194 -12.10 -5.71 0.98
N ASP A 195 -12.58 -6.86 0.49
CA ASP A 195 -13.86 -6.91 -0.21
C ASP A 195 -14.98 -6.88 0.81
N GLN A 196 -15.66 -5.73 0.95
CA GLN A 196 -16.92 -5.66 1.70
C GLN A 196 -18.03 -6.18 0.79
N LEU A 197 -18.29 -7.49 0.87
CA LEU A 197 -19.36 -8.11 0.13
C LEU A 197 -20.66 -8.02 0.94
N ASP A 198 -21.70 -7.46 0.32
CA ASP A 198 -23.00 -7.28 0.93
C ASP A 198 -23.95 -8.44 0.64
N LEU A 199 -23.80 -9.08 -0.51
CA LEU A 199 -24.64 -10.22 -0.89
C LEU A 199 -23.88 -11.17 -1.84
N PHE A 200 -24.43 -12.39 -1.97
CA PHE A 200 -23.90 -13.44 -2.84
C PHE A 200 -25.01 -13.99 -3.72
N LEU A 201 -24.70 -14.20 -5.00
CA LEU A 201 -25.60 -14.69 -6.04
C LEU A 201 -24.99 -15.94 -6.72
N PRO A 202 -25.79 -16.93 -7.15
CA PRO A 202 -25.26 -18.07 -7.87
C PRO A 202 -24.76 -17.68 -9.28
N LEU A 203 -23.76 -18.41 -9.84
CA LEU A 203 -23.22 -18.13 -11.19
C LEU A 203 -24.29 -18.15 -12.28
N ALA A 204 -25.30 -19.00 -12.14
CA ALA A 204 -26.40 -19.15 -13.08
C ALA A 204 -27.17 -17.86 -13.35
N VAL A 205 -27.20 -16.91 -12.39
CA VAL A 205 -27.89 -15.62 -12.55
C VAL A 205 -27.03 -14.54 -13.24
N GLN A 206 -25.85 -14.88 -13.77
CA GLN A 206 -24.97 -13.93 -14.46
C GLN A 206 -25.73 -13.08 -15.50
N PRO A 207 -26.60 -13.63 -16.37
CA PRO A 207 -27.30 -12.81 -17.36
C PRO A 207 -28.25 -11.78 -16.76
N ILE A 208 -28.72 -12.01 -15.52
CA ILE A 208 -29.59 -11.10 -14.76
C ILE A 208 -28.76 -10.06 -14.03
N ALA A 209 -27.68 -10.49 -13.35
CA ALA A 209 -26.84 -9.63 -12.52
C ALA A 209 -25.79 -8.84 -13.32
N MET A 210 -25.59 -9.17 -14.62
CA MET A 210 -24.70 -8.46 -15.55
C MET A 210 -25.44 -8.24 -16.88
N PRO A 211 -26.55 -7.49 -16.89
CA PRO A 211 -27.34 -7.26 -18.09
C PRO A 211 -26.52 -6.47 -19.13
N GLY A 212 -26.80 -6.66 -20.41
CA GLY A 212 -26.10 -5.98 -21.54
C GLY A 212 -24.83 -6.67 -22.01
N GLU A 213 -24.24 -7.59 -21.24
CA GLU A 213 -23.05 -8.35 -21.63
C GLU A 213 -23.39 -9.68 -22.33
N GLY A 214 -24.67 -10.05 -22.37
CA GLY A 214 -25.13 -11.36 -22.81
C GLY A 214 -24.75 -12.48 -21.84
N THR A 215 -24.84 -13.74 -22.29
CA THR A 215 -24.40 -14.86 -21.45
C THR A 215 -22.91 -15.16 -21.62
N PHE A 216 -22.17 -15.16 -20.52
CA PHE A 216 -20.78 -15.59 -20.48
C PHE A 216 -20.63 -17.08 -20.16
N LEU A 217 -21.72 -17.74 -19.75
CA LEU A 217 -21.67 -19.12 -19.27
C LEU A 217 -21.30 -20.14 -20.35
N ASN A 218 -21.49 -19.80 -21.63
CA ASN A 218 -21.19 -20.69 -22.77
C ASN A 218 -19.98 -20.20 -23.61
N ARG A 219 -19.35 -19.09 -23.20
CA ARG A 219 -18.30 -18.43 -24.00
C ARG A 219 -16.92 -18.64 -23.38
N ARG A 220 -16.06 -19.40 -24.04
CA ARG A 220 -14.68 -19.66 -23.57
C ARG A 220 -13.76 -18.45 -23.68
N GLU A 221 -14.05 -17.52 -24.56
CA GLU A 221 -13.31 -16.27 -24.72
C GLU A 221 -13.68 -15.22 -23.65
N ALA A 222 -14.83 -15.37 -22.97
CA ALA A 222 -15.25 -14.51 -21.90
C ALA A 222 -14.58 -14.90 -20.58
N VAL A 223 -13.47 -14.26 -20.25
CA VAL A 223 -12.69 -14.52 -19.03
C VAL A 223 -13.03 -13.50 -17.94
N TRP A 224 -13.77 -13.93 -16.92
CA TRP A 224 -14.35 -13.04 -15.91
C TRP A 224 -14.36 -13.62 -14.48
N LEU A 225 -14.03 -14.92 -14.32
CA LEU A 225 -14.07 -15.65 -13.06
C LEU A 225 -12.70 -15.78 -12.42
N ARG A 226 -12.61 -15.47 -11.14
CA ARG A 226 -11.49 -15.83 -10.28
C ARG A 226 -11.76 -17.20 -9.69
N LEU A 227 -10.73 -18.06 -9.66
CA LEU A 227 -10.84 -19.41 -9.12
C LEU A 227 -10.04 -19.55 -7.81
N PHE A 228 -10.56 -20.37 -6.94
CA PHE A 228 -9.81 -20.91 -5.81
C PHE A 228 -10.20 -22.36 -5.57
N GLY A 229 -9.30 -23.08 -4.93
CA GLY A 229 -9.54 -24.50 -4.60
C GLY A 229 -9.02 -24.84 -3.22
N ARG A 230 -9.56 -25.88 -2.63
CA ARG A 230 -9.08 -26.46 -1.38
C ARG A 230 -8.17 -27.64 -1.68
N LEU A 231 -6.93 -27.57 -1.20
CA LEU A 231 -5.96 -28.66 -1.33
C LEU A 231 -6.44 -29.87 -0.50
N ARG A 232 -6.30 -31.07 -1.05
CA ARG A 232 -6.57 -32.30 -0.29
C ARG A 232 -5.48 -32.50 0.77
N ALA A 233 -5.84 -33.17 1.85
CA ALA A 233 -4.93 -33.40 2.97
C ALA A 233 -3.68 -34.24 2.59
N ASP A 234 -3.81 -35.09 1.57
CA ASP A 234 -2.77 -35.95 1.01
C ASP A 234 -1.98 -35.35 -0.15
N ALA A 235 -2.29 -34.09 -0.54
CA ALA A 235 -1.66 -33.42 -1.66
C ALA A 235 -0.82 -32.19 -1.24
N SER A 236 0.20 -31.88 -2.04
CA SER A 236 1.04 -30.72 -1.86
C SER A 236 0.79 -29.65 -2.93
N LEU A 237 1.14 -28.40 -2.64
CA LEU A 237 1.09 -27.30 -3.63
C LEU A 237 1.89 -27.63 -4.90
N ALA A 238 3.04 -28.32 -4.76
CA ALA A 238 3.86 -28.71 -5.91
C ALA A 238 3.14 -29.72 -6.81
N GLN A 239 2.44 -30.70 -6.23
CA GLN A 239 1.61 -31.65 -6.98
C GLN A 239 0.44 -30.96 -7.67
N ALA A 240 -0.28 -30.08 -6.96
CA ALA A 240 -1.36 -29.30 -7.56
C ALA A 240 -0.87 -28.44 -8.73
N ASN A 241 0.25 -27.76 -8.60
CA ASN A 241 0.84 -26.99 -9.71
C ASN A 241 1.30 -27.87 -10.88
N THR A 242 1.77 -29.07 -10.62
CA THR A 242 2.15 -30.04 -11.69
C THR A 242 0.93 -30.51 -12.46
N GLU A 243 -0.15 -30.83 -11.75
CA GLU A 243 -1.44 -31.22 -12.35
C GLU A 243 -2.03 -30.08 -13.18
N LEU A 244 -2.11 -28.87 -12.62
CA LEU A 244 -2.65 -27.68 -13.30
C LEU A 244 -1.84 -27.32 -14.56
N ARG A 245 -0.50 -27.44 -14.53
CA ARG A 245 0.34 -27.26 -15.72
C ARG A 245 0.09 -28.34 -16.77
N GLY A 246 -0.17 -29.58 -16.34
CA GLY A 246 -0.57 -30.66 -17.24
C GLY A 246 -1.88 -30.35 -17.94
N PHE A 247 -2.87 -29.86 -17.19
CA PHE A 247 -4.16 -29.44 -17.72
C PHE A 247 -4.04 -28.23 -18.66
N ALA A 248 -3.22 -27.21 -18.32
CA ALA A 248 -2.97 -26.06 -19.20
C ALA A 248 -2.44 -26.52 -20.56
N ARG A 249 -1.50 -27.48 -20.59
CA ARG A 249 -0.99 -28.04 -21.87
C ARG A 249 -2.08 -28.71 -22.72
N GLN A 250 -3.06 -29.37 -22.08
CA GLN A 250 -4.21 -29.96 -22.81
C GLN A 250 -5.10 -28.85 -23.38
N LEU A 251 -5.35 -27.79 -22.64
CA LEU A 251 -6.12 -26.64 -23.14
C LEU A 251 -5.42 -25.94 -24.31
N VAL A 252 -4.08 -25.79 -24.23
CA VAL A 252 -3.28 -25.24 -25.34
C VAL A 252 -3.35 -26.16 -26.58
N ALA A 253 -3.27 -27.46 -26.40
CA ALA A 253 -3.36 -28.42 -27.50
C ALA A 253 -4.75 -28.40 -28.17
N SER A 254 -5.82 -28.11 -27.43
CA SER A 254 -7.18 -27.99 -27.99
C SER A 254 -7.43 -26.71 -28.77
N ASP A 255 -6.68 -25.64 -28.48
CA ASP A 255 -6.81 -24.34 -29.15
C ASP A 255 -5.42 -23.64 -29.18
N PRO A 256 -4.52 -24.12 -30.06
CA PRO A 256 -3.14 -23.63 -30.08
C PRO A 256 -3.01 -22.18 -30.61
N VAL A 257 -4.02 -21.70 -31.32
CA VAL A 257 -4.03 -20.32 -31.85
C VAL A 257 -4.28 -19.31 -30.75
N ASN A 258 -5.30 -19.52 -29.90
CA ASN A 258 -5.71 -18.53 -28.92
C ASN A 258 -5.07 -18.73 -27.55
N ARG A 259 -4.44 -19.88 -27.26
CA ARG A 259 -3.98 -20.30 -25.93
C ARG A 259 -2.51 -20.67 -25.87
N ARG A 260 -1.71 -20.42 -26.92
CA ARG A 260 -0.30 -20.84 -27.01
C ARG A 260 0.52 -20.55 -25.75
N ASP A 261 0.35 -19.34 -25.22
CA ASP A 261 1.14 -18.83 -24.11
C ASP A 261 0.47 -19.04 -22.75
N TRP A 262 -0.58 -19.85 -22.68
CA TRP A 262 -1.34 -20.07 -21.47
C TRP A 262 -0.68 -21.10 -20.55
N GLY A 263 -0.60 -20.73 -19.30
CA GLY A 263 -0.31 -21.63 -18.18
C GLY A 263 -1.40 -21.52 -17.11
N ILE A 264 -1.42 -22.45 -16.19
CA ILE A 264 -2.24 -22.37 -14.98
C ILE A 264 -1.35 -22.63 -13.78
N THR A 265 -1.46 -21.77 -12.78
CA THR A 265 -0.71 -21.87 -11.53
C THR A 265 -1.62 -21.68 -10.33
N ALA A 266 -1.24 -22.31 -9.22
CA ALA A 266 -1.89 -22.10 -7.93
C ALA A 266 -0.91 -21.49 -6.93
N ALA A 267 -1.41 -20.58 -6.09
CA ALA A 267 -0.66 -19.93 -5.03
C ALA A 267 -1.46 -19.94 -3.72
N PRO A 268 -0.82 -20.03 -2.54
CA PRO A 268 -1.52 -19.93 -1.27
C PRO A 268 -2.28 -18.61 -1.17
N THR A 269 -3.50 -18.66 -0.64
CA THR A 269 -4.26 -17.43 -0.43
C THR A 269 -3.86 -16.77 0.88
N ALA A 270 -3.50 -15.50 0.81
CA ALA A 270 -3.36 -14.62 1.98
C ALA A 270 -4.48 -13.56 2.02
N GLY A 271 -5.54 -13.78 1.23
CA GLY A 271 -6.61 -12.81 1.03
C GLY A 271 -6.33 -11.77 -0.06
N PHE A 272 -5.30 -11.99 -0.87
CA PHE A 272 -4.93 -11.16 -2.02
C PHE A 272 -4.49 -12.06 -3.17
N ASP A 273 -4.63 -11.60 -4.40
CA ASP A 273 -3.94 -12.23 -5.52
C ASP A 273 -2.41 -12.11 -5.36
N PRO A 274 -1.62 -13.01 -5.98
CA PRO A 274 -0.17 -13.07 -5.75
C PRO A 274 0.58 -11.78 -6.08
N PHE A 275 0.13 -11.02 -7.07
CA PHE A 275 0.76 -9.75 -7.46
C PHE A 275 0.49 -8.66 -6.42
N THR A 276 -0.77 -8.49 -6.01
CA THR A 276 -1.16 -7.57 -4.93
C THR A 276 -0.47 -7.96 -3.62
N TYR A 277 -0.42 -9.25 -3.28
CA TYR A 277 0.26 -9.75 -2.10
C TYR A 277 1.74 -9.39 -2.10
N ALA A 278 2.45 -9.62 -3.20
CA ALA A 278 3.88 -9.30 -3.32
C ALA A 278 4.14 -7.79 -3.11
N ASN A 279 3.29 -6.92 -3.68
CA ASN A 279 3.39 -5.47 -3.53
C ASN A 279 3.10 -5.04 -2.08
N VAL A 280 2.03 -5.55 -1.47
CA VAL A 280 1.68 -5.25 -0.06
C VAL A 280 2.78 -5.70 0.88
N VAL A 281 3.26 -6.94 0.75
CA VAL A 281 4.34 -7.48 1.60
C VAL A 281 5.65 -6.72 1.37
N GLY A 282 5.99 -6.39 0.13
CA GLY A 282 7.16 -5.59 -0.21
C GLY A 282 7.13 -4.23 0.48
N PHE A 283 5.99 -3.53 0.41
CA PHE A 283 5.78 -2.25 1.08
C PHE A 283 5.87 -2.36 2.61
N LEU A 284 5.21 -3.36 3.21
CA LEU A 284 5.26 -3.59 4.65
C LEU A 284 6.66 -3.95 5.16
N ARG A 285 7.44 -4.73 4.40
CA ARG A 285 8.85 -5.04 4.72
C ARG A 285 9.72 -3.79 4.71
N LEU A 286 9.52 -2.90 3.74
CA LEU A 286 10.20 -1.62 3.68
C LEU A 286 9.92 -0.78 4.94
N LEU A 287 8.65 -0.63 5.31
CA LEU A 287 8.25 0.12 6.49
C LEU A 287 8.79 -0.51 7.77
N GLN A 288 8.73 -1.85 7.89
CA GLN A 288 9.28 -2.57 9.05
C GLN A 288 10.80 -2.36 9.16
N GLY A 289 11.52 -2.39 8.04
CA GLY A 289 12.94 -2.05 8.02
C GLY A 289 13.21 -0.63 8.52
N ALA A 290 12.44 0.34 8.06
CA ALA A 290 12.59 1.73 8.47
C ALA A 290 12.35 1.92 9.99
N VAL A 291 11.29 1.32 10.57
CA VAL A 291 11.01 1.47 12.00
C VAL A 291 11.99 0.69 12.88
N ILE A 292 12.58 -0.42 12.40
CA ILE A 292 13.67 -1.11 13.07
C ILE A 292 14.91 -0.20 13.16
N LEU A 293 15.23 0.54 12.09
CA LEU A 293 16.31 1.50 12.10
C LEU A 293 16.05 2.66 13.07
N VAL A 294 14.81 3.17 13.14
CA VAL A 294 14.41 4.18 14.15
C VAL A 294 14.59 3.64 15.57
N LEU A 295 14.19 2.39 15.82
CA LEU A 295 14.39 1.75 17.13
C LEU A 295 15.87 1.59 17.46
N ALA A 296 16.71 1.25 16.50
CA ALA A 296 18.17 1.15 16.70
C ALA A 296 18.76 2.51 17.10
N ILE A 297 18.31 3.62 16.49
CA ILE A 297 18.69 4.97 16.88
C ILE A 297 18.21 5.27 18.31
N ALA A 298 16.96 4.93 18.64
CA ALA A 298 16.40 5.11 19.97
C ALA A 298 17.20 4.33 21.03
N CYS A 299 17.55 3.07 20.76
CA CYS A 299 18.38 2.24 21.61
C CYS A 299 19.79 2.84 21.81
N ALA A 300 20.42 3.34 20.76
CA ALA A 300 21.73 4.00 20.86
C ALA A 300 21.66 5.30 21.69
N ASN A 301 20.57 6.08 21.58
CA ASN A 301 20.33 7.25 22.43
C ASN A 301 20.23 6.88 23.91
N VAL A 302 19.42 5.85 24.20
CA VAL A 302 19.24 5.39 25.57
C VAL A 302 20.54 4.81 26.12
N ALA A 303 21.29 4.05 25.34
CA ALA A 303 22.62 3.55 25.72
C ALA A 303 23.58 4.70 26.05
N ASN A 304 23.60 5.76 25.24
CA ASN A 304 24.41 6.96 25.53
C ASN A 304 23.99 7.63 26.84
N LEU A 305 22.68 7.80 27.09
CA LEU A 305 22.16 8.38 28.33
C LEU A 305 22.51 7.52 29.55
N LEU A 306 22.43 6.20 29.44
CA LEU A 306 22.81 5.26 30.51
C LEU A 306 24.33 5.26 30.77
N LEU A 307 25.17 5.39 29.74
CA LEU A 307 26.61 5.52 29.88
C LEU A 307 26.99 6.81 30.63
N VAL A 308 26.29 7.91 30.37
CA VAL A 308 26.46 9.16 31.12
C VAL A 308 26.07 8.97 32.58
N ARG A 309 24.91 8.36 32.84
CA ARG A 309 24.40 8.11 34.19
C ARG A 309 25.30 7.14 34.98
N SER A 310 25.83 6.10 34.33
CA SER A 310 26.74 5.18 35.00
C SER A 310 28.06 5.83 35.41
N ALA A 311 28.54 6.81 34.65
CA ALA A 311 29.73 7.58 34.97
C ALA A 311 29.53 8.46 36.22
N THR A 312 28.35 9.06 36.44
CA THR A 312 28.04 9.83 37.67
C THR A 312 27.83 8.94 38.87
N ARG A 313 27.48 7.66 38.70
CA ARG A 313 27.27 6.68 39.79
C ARG A 313 28.48 5.79 40.05
N ARG A 314 29.67 6.11 39.48
CA ARG A 314 30.88 5.29 39.67
C ARG A 314 31.28 5.12 41.14
N LYS A 315 31.27 6.22 41.96
CA LYS A 315 31.57 6.17 43.38
C LYS A 315 30.62 5.19 44.12
N GLU A 316 29.32 5.23 43.82
CA GLU A 316 28.31 4.35 44.40
C GLU A 316 28.58 2.86 44.07
N LEU A 317 28.87 2.59 42.79
CA LEU A 317 29.16 1.23 42.31
C LEU A 317 30.47 0.68 42.87
N ALA A 318 31.48 1.55 43.03
CA ALA A 318 32.79 1.22 43.69
C ALA A 318 32.60 0.83 45.15
N ILE A 319 31.82 1.59 45.91
CA ILE A 319 31.49 1.29 47.32
C ILE A 319 30.76 -0.05 47.43
N ARG A 320 29.83 -0.35 46.55
CA ARG A 320 29.14 -1.64 46.56
C ARG A 320 30.06 -2.83 46.21
N ALA A 321 30.97 -2.62 45.26
CA ALA A 321 31.94 -3.66 44.90
C ALA A 321 32.93 -3.89 46.07
N SER A 322 33.37 -2.85 46.80
CA SER A 322 34.24 -3.00 47.98
C SER A 322 33.52 -3.69 49.15
N LEU A 323 32.18 -3.55 49.25
CA LEU A 323 31.33 -4.26 50.25
C LEU A 323 30.99 -5.69 49.83
N GLY A 324 31.62 -6.24 48.75
CA GLY A 324 31.48 -7.63 48.33
C GLY A 324 30.36 -7.88 47.29
N ALA A 325 29.80 -6.87 46.64
CA ALA A 325 28.85 -7.10 45.54
C ALA A 325 29.56 -7.67 44.32
N GLY A 326 29.31 -8.95 43.97
CA GLY A 326 29.87 -9.63 42.81
C GLY A 326 29.45 -8.95 41.50
N ARG A 327 30.29 -9.06 40.45
CA ARG A 327 30.06 -8.48 39.11
C ARG A 327 28.70 -8.89 38.52
N GLY A 328 28.26 -10.14 38.72
CA GLY A 328 26.95 -10.62 38.27
C GLY A 328 25.74 -9.92 38.93
N ARG A 329 25.87 -9.51 40.17
CA ARG A 329 24.82 -8.77 40.88
C ARG A 329 24.67 -7.35 40.36
N ILE A 330 25.80 -6.68 40.08
CA ILE A 330 25.81 -5.34 39.50
C ILE A 330 25.22 -5.40 38.06
N LEU A 331 25.65 -6.38 37.25
CA LEU A 331 25.11 -6.60 35.89
C LEU A 331 23.60 -6.83 35.92
N ARG A 332 23.11 -7.74 36.78
CA ARG A 332 21.68 -8.02 36.91
C ARG A 332 20.88 -6.76 37.29
N GLN A 333 21.37 -5.98 38.26
CA GLN A 333 20.71 -4.78 38.70
C GLN A 333 20.60 -3.73 37.59
N LEU A 334 21.67 -3.47 36.82
CA LEU A 334 21.65 -2.52 35.69
C LEU A 334 20.76 -3.01 34.54
N LEU A 335 20.75 -4.32 34.25
CA LEU A 335 19.83 -4.90 33.28
C LEU A 335 18.37 -4.77 33.74
N THR A 336 18.08 -5.00 35.02
CA THR A 336 16.74 -4.83 35.57
C THR A 336 16.27 -3.36 35.44
N GLU A 337 17.13 -2.37 35.72
CA GLU A 337 16.81 -0.94 35.50
C GLU A 337 16.46 -0.69 34.01
N SER A 338 17.23 -1.25 33.09
CA SER A 338 17.01 -1.09 31.67
C SER A 338 15.72 -1.77 31.18
N ILE A 339 15.42 -2.96 31.69
CA ILE A 339 14.17 -3.69 31.35
C ILE A 339 12.94 -2.95 31.90
N VAL A 340 13.01 -2.37 33.11
CA VAL A 340 11.93 -1.56 33.65
C VAL A 340 11.68 -0.32 32.79
N LEU A 341 12.73 0.36 32.33
CA LEU A 341 12.60 1.50 31.38
C LEU A 341 11.99 1.07 30.08
N ALA A 342 12.40 -0.08 29.51
CA ALA A 342 11.85 -0.62 28.29
C ALA A 342 10.38 -1.02 28.45
N ALA A 343 9.97 -1.56 29.59
CA ALA A 343 8.58 -1.89 29.88
C ALA A 343 7.70 -0.62 29.95
N LEU A 344 8.19 0.45 30.62
CA LEU A 344 7.50 1.74 30.61
C LEU A 344 7.42 2.33 29.21
N GLY A 345 8.49 2.21 28.41
CA GLY A 345 8.53 2.59 27.01
C GLY A 345 7.54 1.77 26.18
N ALA A 346 7.36 0.47 26.46
CA ALA A 346 6.39 -0.38 25.76
C ALA A 346 4.94 0.04 26.05
N VAL A 347 4.62 0.40 27.30
CA VAL A 347 3.28 0.93 27.65
C VAL A 347 2.99 2.21 26.87
N GLY A 348 3.92 3.16 26.87
CA GLY A 348 3.79 4.39 26.08
C GLY A 348 3.75 4.11 24.57
N GLY A 349 4.52 3.13 24.07
CA GLY A 349 4.53 2.66 22.70
C GLY A 349 3.20 2.04 22.25
N LEU A 350 2.56 1.23 23.11
CA LEU A 350 1.22 0.68 22.86
C LEU A 350 0.16 1.78 22.77
N LEU A 351 0.22 2.80 23.65
CA LEU A 351 -0.68 3.96 23.55
C LEU A 351 -0.48 4.72 22.24
N LEU A 352 0.77 4.97 21.85
CA LEU A 352 1.08 5.63 20.58
C LEU A 352 0.64 4.78 19.37
N ALA A 353 0.80 3.46 19.42
CA ALA A 353 0.34 2.56 18.36
C ALA A 353 -1.19 2.55 18.25
N TYR A 354 -1.90 2.58 19.38
CA TYR A 354 -3.37 2.64 19.40
C TYR A 354 -3.90 3.93 18.74
N TRP A 355 -3.36 5.08 19.12
CA TRP A 355 -3.74 6.36 18.48
C TRP A 355 -3.26 6.47 17.04
N GLY A 356 -2.06 5.99 16.76
CA GLY A 356 -1.47 5.96 15.41
C GLY A 356 -2.26 5.07 14.44
N GLY A 357 -2.98 4.06 14.93
CA GLY A 357 -3.84 3.19 14.12
C GLY A 357 -4.92 3.96 13.33
N GLY A 358 -5.47 5.03 13.92
CA GLY A 358 -6.41 5.93 13.24
C GLY A 358 -5.76 6.68 12.07
N VAL A 359 -4.55 7.16 12.25
CA VAL A 359 -3.77 7.85 11.19
C VAL A 359 -3.40 6.89 10.08
N LEU A 360 -3.02 5.65 10.41
CA LEU A 360 -2.70 4.62 9.43
C LEU A 360 -3.90 4.24 8.55
N LYS A 361 -5.10 4.14 9.13
CA LYS A 361 -6.34 3.88 8.38
C LYS A 361 -6.66 4.97 7.34
N ALA A 362 -6.26 6.21 7.60
CA ALA A 362 -6.47 7.34 6.69
C ALA A 362 -5.50 7.37 5.50
N LEU A 363 -4.48 6.48 5.46
CA LEU A 363 -3.50 6.46 4.37
C LEU A 363 -4.11 5.89 3.08
N PRO A 364 -3.93 6.57 1.92
CA PRO A 364 -4.50 6.13 0.64
C PRO A 364 -4.09 4.71 0.21
N ALA A 365 -2.86 4.28 0.52
CA ALA A 365 -2.38 2.93 0.20
C ALA A 365 -3.11 1.83 0.96
N LEU A 366 -3.80 2.17 2.05
CA LEU A 366 -4.50 1.25 2.93
C LEU A 366 -6.02 1.43 2.87
N GLN A 367 -6.52 2.31 2.01
CA GLN A 367 -7.94 2.41 1.66
C GLN A 367 -8.37 1.18 0.83
N LEU A 368 -8.01 0.02 1.33
CA LEU A 368 -8.66 -1.24 1.00
C LEU A 368 -10.11 -1.07 1.45
N SER A 369 -11.05 -1.33 0.55
CA SER A 369 -12.47 -1.22 0.84
C SER A 369 -12.79 -2.14 2.02
N GLY A 370 -12.90 -1.60 3.24
CA GLY A 370 -13.24 -2.39 4.42
C GLY A 370 -12.60 -1.88 5.72
N ASP A 371 -13.29 -2.08 6.82
CA ASP A 371 -12.76 -1.85 8.17
C ASP A 371 -11.65 -2.87 8.47
N LEU A 372 -10.40 -2.50 8.21
CA LEU A 372 -9.26 -3.29 8.66
C LEU A 372 -9.22 -3.24 10.19
N PRO A 373 -9.27 -4.39 10.87
CA PRO A 373 -9.19 -4.47 12.32
C PRO A 373 -7.73 -4.23 12.77
N LEU A 374 -7.26 -2.98 12.65
CA LEU A 374 -5.96 -2.54 13.19
C LEU A 374 -6.07 -2.45 14.73
N GLY A 375 -6.33 -3.58 15.37
CA GLY A 375 -6.44 -3.69 16.81
C GLY A 375 -5.18 -4.28 17.45
N ILE A 376 -4.98 -3.97 18.74
CA ILE A 376 -3.95 -4.61 19.56
C ILE A 376 -4.51 -5.97 20.01
N ASP A 377 -4.05 -7.04 19.41
CA ASP A 377 -4.37 -8.43 19.79
C ASP A 377 -3.20 -9.10 20.52
N GLY A 378 -3.38 -10.36 20.92
CA GLY A 378 -2.35 -11.12 21.64
C GLY A 378 -1.02 -11.24 20.88
N ARG A 379 -1.04 -11.33 19.54
CA ARG A 379 0.18 -11.40 18.70
C ARG A 379 0.94 -10.08 18.75
N VAL A 380 0.22 -8.95 18.67
CA VAL A 380 0.80 -7.60 18.77
C VAL A 380 1.39 -7.36 20.15
N LEU A 381 0.72 -7.82 21.22
CA LEU A 381 1.24 -7.73 22.60
C LEU A 381 2.53 -8.53 22.77
N VAL A 382 2.58 -9.77 22.29
CA VAL A 382 3.78 -10.64 22.36
C VAL A 382 4.92 -10.01 21.55
N PHE A 383 4.66 -9.51 20.37
CA PHE A 383 5.66 -8.82 19.56
C PHE A 383 6.21 -7.57 20.30
N THR A 384 5.33 -6.72 20.83
CA THR A 384 5.73 -5.51 21.57
C THR A 384 6.57 -5.84 22.79
N LEU A 385 6.18 -6.86 23.54
CA LEU A 385 6.96 -7.35 24.68
C LEU A 385 8.34 -7.86 24.24
N GLY A 386 8.39 -8.64 23.16
CA GLY A 386 9.64 -9.14 22.58
C GLY A 386 10.58 -8.01 22.15
N VAL A 387 10.05 -6.99 21.45
CA VAL A 387 10.81 -5.82 21.03
C VAL A 387 11.30 -5.02 22.23
N ALA A 388 10.46 -4.82 23.25
CA ALA A 388 10.85 -4.13 24.49
C ALA A 388 11.94 -4.86 25.25
N LEU A 389 11.84 -6.18 25.41
CA LEU A 389 12.86 -7.02 26.04
C LEU A 389 14.18 -6.97 25.24
N ALA A 390 14.13 -7.13 23.93
CA ALA A 390 15.31 -7.05 23.07
C ALA A 390 15.99 -5.67 23.19
N ALA A 391 15.20 -4.60 23.11
CA ALA A 391 15.71 -3.24 23.33
C ALA A 391 16.33 -3.12 24.72
N GLY A 392 15.61 -3.49 25.80
CA GLY A 392 16.10 -3.43 27.17
C GLY A 392 17.42 -4.15 27.38
N VAL A 393 17.58 -5.33 26.78
CA VAL A 393 18.83 -6.09 26.83
C VAL A 393 19.93 -5.41 25.99
N LEU A 394 19.66 -5.02 24.75
CA LEU A 394 20.64 -4.46 23.84
C LEU A 394 21.25 -3.15 24.37
N PHE A 395 20.43 -2.18 24.80
CA PHE A 395 20.96 -0.94 25.32
C PHE A 395 21.40 -1.01 26.78
N GLY A 396 20.91 -2.00 27.56
CA GLY A 396 21.33 -2.20 28.96
C GLY A 396 22.63 -2.99 29.08
N LEU A 397 22.88 -3.94 28.17
CA LEU A 397 24.05 -4.83 28.25
C LEU A 397 25.39 -4.09 28.09
N LEU A 398 25.47 -3.16 27.11
CA LEU A 398 26.68 -2.42 26.80
C LEU A 398 27.19 -1.60 28.03
N PRO A 399 26.37 -0.71 28.68
CA PRO A 399 26.78 0.00 29.89
C PRO A 399 27.05 -0.93 31.06
N ALA A 400 26.26 -1.99 31.22
CA ALA A 400 26.37 -2.93 32.32
C ALA A 400 27.69 -3.73 32.28
N VAL A 401 28.08 -4.23 31.09
CA VAL A 401 29.39 -4.92 30.90
C VAL A 401 30.55 -3.97 31.10
N HIS A 402 30.44 -2.71 30.64
CA HIS A 402 31.49 -1.71 30.90
C HIS A 402 31.66 -1.36 32.39
N ALA A 403 30.54 -1.21 33.11
CA ALA A 403 30.56 -0.95 34.55
C ALA A 403 31.10 -2.15 35.35
N ALA A 404 30.78 -3.40 34.92
CA ALA A 404 31.25 -4.62 35.58
C ALA A 404 32.72 -4.98 35.29
N ARG A 405 33.31 -4.48 34.18
CA ARG A 405 34.72 -4.72 33.79
C ARG A 405 35.69 -3.62 34.21
N ALA A 406 35.21 -2.51 34.81
CA ALA A 406 36.08 -1.47 35.31
C ALA A 406 36.95 -2.00 36.46
N ASP A 407 38.26 -2.01 36.26
CA ASP A 407 39.24 -2.43 37.25
C ASP A 407 39.39 -1.30 38.29
N LEU A 408 38.56 -1.39 39.34
CA LEU A 408 38.42 -0.38 40.38
C LEU A 408 39.71 -0.16 41.18
N ALA A 409 40.59 -1.17 41.23
CA ALA A 409 41.87 -1.10 41.92
C ALA A 409 42.97 -0.38 41.11
N GLY A 410 42.93 -0.52 39.76
CA GLY A 410 43.86 0.12 38.85
C GLY A 410 43.59 1.63 38.65
N GLU A 411 42.30 2.02 38.66
CA GLU A 411 41.91 3.43 38.46
C GLU A 411 42.22 4.34 39.71
N LEU A 412 42.27 3.79 40.90
CA LEU A 412 42.69 4.53 42.11
C LEU A 412 44.19 4.82 42.14
N ARG A 413 45.00 4.07 41.35
CA ARG A 413 46.47 4.27 41.26
C ARG A 413 46.89 5.14 40.06
N GLN A 414 46.02 5.35 39.05
CA GLN A 414 46.35 6.10 37.84
C GLN A 414 45.76 7.53 37.84
N ASN A 415 46.21 8.36 38.72
CA ASN A 415 45.97 9.81 38.65
C ASN A 415 46.94 10.55 37.71
N ALA A 416 47.69 9.86 36.84
CA ALA A 416 48.80 10.47 36.11
C ALA A 416 48.95 10.17 34.63
N ASP A 417 48.06 9.42 33.96
CA ASP A 417 48.29 9.13 32.55
C ASP A 417 47.16 9.66 31.62
N THR A 418 47.63 10.43 30.62
CA THR A 418 46.89 11.20 29.63
C THR A 418 46.12 10.35 28.58
N GLY A 419 45.63 9.18 28.94
CA GLY A 419 44.92 8.29 28.01
C GLY A 419 43.44 8.66 27.92
N ARG A 420 42.90 8.89 26.68
CA ARG A 420 41.46 9.05 26.41
C ARG A 420 40.66 7.93 27.06
N PRO A 421 39.66 8.23 27.92
CA PRO A 421 38.87 7.20 28.61
C PRO A 421 38.20 6.25 27.59
N ARG A 422 38.37 4.94 27.78
CA ARG A 422 37.79 3.87 26.87
C ARG A 422 36.30 4.04 26.58
N GLY A 423 35.52 4.66 27.43
CA GLY A 423 34.11 4.99 27.25
C GLY A 423 33.82 6.09 26.21
N ALA A 424 34.81 6.94 25.90
CA ALA A 424 34.63 8.00 24.90
C ALA A 424 34.57 7.45 23.46
N ARG A 425 35.33 6.38 23.13
CA ARG A 425 35.31 5.72 21.83
C ARG A 425 33.98 5.01 21.57
N LEU A 426 33.42 4.34 22.57
CA LEU A 426 32.12 3.67 22.45
C LEU A 426 30.99 4.65 22.16
N ARG A 427 30.94 5.77 22.88
CA ARG A 427 29.95 6.84 22.64
C ARG A 427 30.11 7.47 21.28
N GLY A 428 31.34 7.72 20.83
CA GLY A 428 31.61 8.18 19.48
C GLY A 428 31.08 7.20 18.42
N ALA A 429 31.29 5.90 18.60
CA ALA A 429 30.80 4.85 17.70
C ALA A 429 29.24 4.83 17.66
N LEU A 430 28.56 4.97 18.80
CA LEU A 430 27.11 5.04 18.85
C LEU A 430 26.56 6.26 18.10
N VAL A 431 27.19 7.43 18.26
CA VAL A 431 26.80 8.65 17.53
C VAL A 431 27.04 8.50 16.03
N VAL A 432 28.19 7.94 15.62
CA VAL A 432 28.48 7.66 14.20
C VAL A 432 27.45 6.73 13.60
N THR A 433 27.09 5.65 14.31
CA THR A 433 26.03 4.72 13.86
C THR A 433 24.67 5.41 13.73
N GLN A 434 24.31 6.26 14.68
CA GLN A 434 23.04 7.02 14.64
C GLN A 434 22.99 7.96 13.43
N VAL A 435 24.05 8.72 13.19
CA VAL A 435 24.14 9.65 12.04
C VAL A 435 24.07 8.85 10.74
N ALA A 436 24.80 7.72 10.65
CA ALA A 436 24.80 6.87 9.48
C ALA A 436 23.39 6.29 9.18
N VAL A 437 22.72 5.75 10.18
CA VAL A 437 21.36 5.19 10.06
C VAL A 437 20.34 6.29 9.73
N SER A 438 20.46 7.46 10.35
CA SER A 438 19.58 8.60 10.06
C SER A 438 19.75 9.08 8.62
N LEU A 439 20.98 9.08 8.10
CA LEU A 439 21.24 9.40 6.70
C LEU A 439 20.54 8.41 5.75
N VAL A 440 20.62 7.11 6.02
CA VAL A 440 19.96 6.09 5.19
C VAL A 440 18.45 6.34 5.13
N LEU A 441 17.81 6.60 6.28
CA LEU A 441 16.37 6.87 6.34
C LEU A 441 15.98 8.18 5.62
N LEU A 442 16.76 9.23 5.82
CA LEU A 442 16.52 10.53 5.17
C LEU A 442 16.76 10.48 3.67
N VAL A 443 17.78 9.75 3.19
CA VAL A 443 18.01 9.54 1.76
C VAL A 443 16.85 8.75 1.16
N ALA A 444 16.40 7.68 1.81
CA ALA A 444 15.21 6.93 1.37
C ALA A 444 13.97 7.85 1.30
N ALA A 445 13.74 8.67 2.32
CA ALA A 445 12.64 9.65 2.32
C ALA A 445 12.76 10.65 1.16
N GLY A 446 13.95 11.21 0.94
CA GLY A 446 14.23 12.13 -0.16
C GLY A 446 13.97 11.52 -1.55
N LEU A 447 14.38 10.25 -1.75
CA LEU A 447 14.13 9.50 -2.97
C LEU A 447 12.62 9.27 -3.20
N PHE A 448 11.84 8.90 -2.16
CA PHE A 448 10.39 8.75 -2.29
C PHE A 448 9.67 10.06 -2.57
N VAL A 449 10.06 11.16 -1.89
CA VAL A 449 9.51 12.49 -2.17
C VAL A 449 9.80 12.91 -3.61
N ARG A 450 11.01 12.66 -4.10
CA ARG A 450 11.39 12.97 -5.47
C ARG A 450 10.70 12.07 -6.49
N THR A 451 10.56 10.78 -6.21
CA THR A 451 9.75 9.84 -7.00
C THR A 451 8.31 10.33 -7.15
N LEU A 452 7.70 10.77 -6.04
CA LEU A 452 6.34 11.32 -6.06
C LEU A 452 6.26 12.62 -6.86
N ARG A 453 7.22 13.53 -6.68
CA ARG A 453 7.29 14.78 -7.46
C ARG A 453 7.45 14.51 -8.96
N ASN A 454 8.32 13.58 -9.33
CA ASN A 454 8.50 13.19 -10.73
C ASN A 454 7.23 12.53 -11.30
N ALA A 455 6.52 11.71 -10.50
CA ALA A 455 5.26 11.10 -10.91
C ALA A 455 4.19 12.16 -11.25
N TYR A 456 4.07 13.22 -10.44
CA TYR A 456 3.16 14.34 -10.74
C TYR A 456 3.60 15.21 -11.93
N ALA A 457 4.88 15.14 -12.32
CA ALA A 457 5.39 15.85 -13.48
C ALA A 457 5.21 15.07 -14.81
N ILE A 458 4.79 13.79 -14.74
CA ILE A 458 4.49 13.01 -15.94
C ILE A 458 3.22 13.57 -16.58
N ASP A 459 3.33 13.96 -17.86
CA ASP A 459 2.16 14.27 -18.67
C ASP A 459 1.39 12.98 -18.98
N PRO A 460 0.14 12.82 -18.50
CA PRO A 460 -0.64 11.62 -18.76
C PRO A 460 -1.15 11.55 -20.22
N GLY A 461 -0.98 12.61 -21.01
CA GLY A 461 -1.49 12.72 -22.37
C GLY A 461 -2.97 13.11 -22.46
N PHE A 462 -3.58 13.50 -21.32
CA PHE A 462 -4.95 14.00 -21.24
C PHE A 462 -5.11 15.04 -20.11
N ALA A 463 -6.18 15.82 -20.17
CA ALA A 463 -6.53 16.81 -19.15
C ALA A 463 -7.03 16.14 -17.86
N THR A 464 -6.51 16.54 -16.70
CA THR A 464 -6.91 16.03 -15.38
C THR A 464 -7.97 16.89 -14.70
N ASP A 465 -8.25 18.08 -15.23
CA ASP A 465 -9.27 19.03 -14.77
C ASP A 465 -10.68 18.67 -15.25
N VAL A 466 -11.01 17.38 -15.29
CA VAL A 466 -12.28 16.83 -15.77
C VAL A 466 -13.02 16.19 -14.61
N LEU A 467 -14.35 16.43 -14.49
CA LEU A 467 -15.23 15.64 -13.64
C LEU A 467 -15.60 14.36 -14.36
N ILE A 468 -15.51 13.23 -13.69
CA ILE A 468 -15.99 11.95 -14.18
C ILE A 468 -17.13 11.43 -13.32
N ALA A 469 -18.10 10.79 -13.97
CA ALA A 469 -19.18 10.08 -13.30
C ALA A 469 -19.53 8.82 -14.09
N GLN A 470 -20.00 7.79 -13.45
CA GLN A 470 -20.40 6.54 -14.09
C GLN A 470 -21.93 6.43 -14.12
N LEU A 471 -22.47 6.07 -15.27
CA LEU A 471 -23.87 5.71 -15.48
C LEU A 471 -23.94 4.28 -16.01
N ASP A 472 -24.99 3.55 -15.65
CA ASP A 472 -25.26 2.21 -16.15
C ASP A 472 -26.74 2.05 -16.44
N LEU A 473 -27.09 2.16 -17.73
CA LEU A 473 -28.49 2.07 -18.18
C LEU A 473 -28.99 0.62 -18.19
N SER A 474 -28.09 -0.36 -18.26
CA SER A 474 -28.47 -1.76 -18.29
C SER A 474 -29.23 -2.20 -17.03
N LEU A 475 -28.88 -1.59 -15.88
CA LEU A 475 -29.50 -1.86 -14.57
C LEU A 475 -30.95 -1.36 -14.47
N GLN A 476 -31.37 -0.45 -15.38
CA GLN A 476 -32.72 0.09 -15.47
C GLN A 476 -33.51 -0.49 -16.67
N GLY A 477 -32.97 -1.58 -17.27
CA GLY A 477 -33.66 -2.27 -18.39
C GLY A 477 -33.72 -1.48 -19.69
N TYR A 478 -32.77 -0.56 -19.93
CA TYR A 478 -32.68 0.15 -21.22
C TYR A 478 -32.18 -0.78 -22.29
N ASP A 479 -32.93 -0.88 -23.40
CA ASP A 479 -32.42 -1.46 -24.64
C ASP A 479 -31.45 -0.50 -25.35
N GLU A 480 -30.75 -0.98 -26.37
CA GLU A 480 -29.78 -0.19 -27.11
C GLU A 480 -30.40 1.08 -27.72
N ALA A 481 -31.60 1.01 -28.31
CA ALA A 481 -32.25 2.12 -28.97
C ALA A 481 -32.65 3.24 -27.96
N ARG A 482 -33.20 2.84 -26.81
CA ARG A 482 -33.55 3.76 -25.73
C ARG A 482 -32.28 4.34 -25.11
N GLY A 483 -31.24 3.51 -24.87
CA GLY A 483 -29.96 3.94 -24.29
C GLY A 483 -29.24 4.97 -25.18
N ARG A 484 -29.19 4.74 -26.49
CA ARG A 484 -28.62 5.71 -27.46
C ARG A 484 -29.35 7.07 -27.41
N ARG A 485 -30.69 7.07 -27.37
CA ARG A 485 -31.47 8.31 -27.25
C ARG A 485 -31.19 9.01 -25.94
N PHE A 486 -31.16 8.28 -24.82
CA PHE A 486 -30.85 8.81 -23.51
C PHE A 486 -29.48 9.52 -23.47
N TYR A 487 -28.43 8.83 -23.91
CA TYR A 487 -27.06 9.41 -23.92
C TYR A 487 -26.93 10.60 -24.86
N ALA A 488 -27.58 10.57 -26.02
CA ALA A 488 -27.58 11.71 -26.93
C ALA A 488 -28.31 12.91 -26.34
N GLN A 489 -29.40 12.71 -25.62
CA GLN A 489 -30.12 13.77 -24.91
C GLN A 489 -29.31 14.28 -23.75
N LEU A 490 -28.73 13.39 -22.92
CA LEU A 490 -27.90 13.75 -21.78
C LEU A 490 -26.73 14.67 -22.21
N LEU A 491 -26.02 14.35 -23.28
CA LEU A 491 -24.93 15.20 -23.76
C LEU A 491 -25.40 16.59 -24.12
N ARG A 492 -26.53 16.72 -24.84
CA ARG A 492 -27.10 18.03 -25.20
C ARG A 492 -27.49 18.86 -23.97
N GLU A 493 -28.12 18.21 -22.99
CA GLU A 493 -28.52 18.92 -21.74
C GLU A 493 -27.29 19.33 -20.90
N LEU A 494 -26.23 18.50 -20.89
CA LEU A 494 -25.00 18.82 -20.15
C LEU A 494 -24.20 19.95 -20.78
N GLU A 495 -24.22 20.10 -22.11
CA GLU A 495 -23.49 21.16 -22.82
C GLU A 495 -24.07 22.55 -22.54
N VAL A 496 -25.37 22.65 -22.17
CA VAL A 496 -26.00 23.93 -21.81
C VAL A 496 -25.93 24.26 -20.32
N VAL A 497 -25.39 23.33 -19.48
CA VAL A 497 -25.21 23.56 -18.05
C VAL A 497 -24.17 24.66 -17.82
N PRO A 498 -24.51 25.73 -17.04
CA PRO A 498 -23.55 26.77 -16.71
C PRO A 498 -22.28 26.20 -16.02
N GLY A 499 -21.12 26.58 -16.54
CA GLY A 499 -19.83 26.11 -16.03
C GLY A 499 -19.28 24.87 -16.74
N VAL A 500 -20.03 24.20 -17.61
CA VAL A 500 -19.56 23.12 -18.49
C VAL A 500 -18.94 23.77 -19.75
N ARG A 501 -17.71 23.40 -20.06
CA ARG A 501 -17.01 23.77 -21.30
C ARG A 501 -17.28 22.76 -22.41
N SER A 502 -17.27 21.48 -22.06
CA SER A 502 -17.58 20.38 -22.97
C SER A 502 -17.96 19.12 -22.18
N ALA A 503 -18.78 18.24 -22.81
CA ALA A 503 -19.23 16.99 -22.28
C ALA A 503 -18.89 15.85 -23.24
N SER A 504 -18.60 14.67 -22.74
CA SER A 504 -18.38 13.47 -23.55
C SER A 504 -18.65 12.19 -22.76
N LEU A 505 -18.75 11.11 -23.50
CA LEU A 505 -18.94 9.76 -22.97
C LEU A 505 -17.80 8.84 -23.40
N ALA A 506 -17.44 7.90 -22.55
CA ALA A 506 -16.50 6.84 -22.89
C ALA A 506 -16.80 5.54 -22.15
N LEU A 507 -16.43 4.42 -22.73
CA LEU A 507 -16.50 3.10 -22.11
C LEU A 507 -15.51 2.98 -20.94
N ASN A 508 -14.29 3.43 -21.14
CA ASN A 508 -13.21 3.35 -20.18
C ASN A 508 -12.80 4.73 -19.67
N ARG A 509 -12.47 4.78 -18.39
CA ARG A 509 -11.87 5.96 -17.74
C ARG A 509 -10.37 5.77 -17.54
N PRO A 510 -9.57 6.83 -17.55
CA PRO A 510 -8.19 6.77 -17.11
C PRO A 510 -8.07 6.20 -15.68
N PHE A 511 -7.03 5.40 -15.45
CA PHE A 511 -6.74 4.69 -14.18
C PHE A 511 -7.89 3.78 -13.70
N GLY A 512 -8.70 3.27 -14.64
CA GLY A 512 -9.86 2.41 -14.32
C GLY A 512 -9.77 0.97 -14.85
N GLY A 513 -8.68 0.63 -15.53
CA GLY A 513 -8.56 -0.60 -16.32
C GLY A 513 -8.95 -0.35 -17.78
N GLY A 514 -8.74 -1.35 -18.62
CA GLY A 514 -9.08 -1.29 -20.05
C GLY A 514 -9.57 -2.65 -20.54
N TRP A 515 -10.30 -2.65 -21.64
CA TRP A 515 -10.69 -3.86 -22.32
C TRP A 515 -9.58 -4.26 -23.27
N ASP A 516 -8.90 -5.35 -22.98
CA ASP A 516 -7.88 -5.92 -23.84
C ASP A 516 -8.52 -6.62 -25.05
N THR A 517 -7.98 -6.37 -26.22
CA THR A 517 -8.27 -7.11 -27.46
C THR A 517 -6.96 -7.29 -28.23
N ARG A 518 -7.03 -8.00 -29.34
CA ARG A 518 -5.89 -8.10 -30.26
C ARG A 518 -6.28 -7.56 -31.63
N ILE A 519 -5.36 -6.83 -32.24
CA ILE A 519 -5.54 -6.22 -33.56
C ILE A 519 -4.37 -6.53 -34.48
N ASP A 520 -4.62 -6.45 -35.78
CA ASP A 520 -3.59 -6.44 -36.83
C ASP A 520 -4.04 -5.66 -38.05
N LYS A 521 -3.14 -5.45 -39.03
CA LYS A 521 -3.51 -4.89 -40.33
C LYS A 521 -4.45 -5.85 -41.05
N GLN A 522 -5.34 -5.30 -41.86
CA GLN A 522 -6.16 -6.12 -42.77
C GLN A 522 -5.25 -6.96 -43.71
N GLY A 523 -5.49 -8.25 -43.75
CA GLY A 523 -4.73 -9.19 -44.59
C GLY A 523 -3.46 -9.74 -43.92
N ALA A 524 -3.18 -9.42 -42.66
CA ALA A 524 -2.13 -10.09 -41.89
C ALA A 524 -2.49 -11.56 -41.68
N LEU A 525 -1.50 -12.45 -41.80
CA LEU A 525 -1.67 -13.86 -41.50
C LEU A 525 -1.73 -14.02 -40.00
N ILE A 526 -2.87 -14.45 -39.49
CA ILE A 526 -3.07 -14.77 -38.07
C ILE A 526 -2.89 -16.27 -37.92
N ASP A 527 -1.82 -16.67 -37.27
CA ASP A 527 -1.46 -18.05 -37.01
C ASP A 527 -0.99 -18.23 -35.55
N PRO A 528 -0.65 -19.45 -35.13
CA PRO A 528 -0.17 -19.66 -33.77
C PRO A 528 1.10 -18.88 -33.40
N GLU A 529 1.90 -18.44 -34.38
CA GLU A 529 3.12 -17.67 -34.16
C GLU A 529 2.84 -16.16 -34.13
N HIS A 530 1.83 -15.70 -34.86
CA HIS A 530 1.43 -14.31 -34.93
C HIS A 530 -0.06 -14.13 -34.64
N GLN A 531 -0.41 -13.88 -33.40
CA GLN A 531 -1.79 -13.72 -32.91
C GLN A 531 -2.29 -12.26 -32.98
N GLY A 532 -1.56 -11.37 -33.62
CA GLY A 532 -1.80 -9.95 -33.59
C GLY A 532 -1.33 -9.28 -32.26
N TYR A 533 -1.43 -7.97 -32.22
CA TYR A 533 -0.89 -7.13 -31.14
C TYR A 533 -1.95 -6.90 -30.05
N ARG A 534 -1.58 -7.13 -28.79
CA ARG A 534 -2.44 -6.86 -27.64
C ARG A 534 -2.65 -5.35 -27.49
N THR A 535 -3.90 -4.91 -27.47
CA THR A 535 -4.29 -3.52 -27.59
C THR A 535 -5.43 -3.18 -26.63
N ASP A 536 -5.43 -1.99 -26.03
CA ASP A 536 -6.56 -1.47 -25.28
C ASP A 536 -7.60 -0.86 -26.24
N ARG A 537 -8.90 -1.09 -25.98
CA ARG A 537 -10.02 -0.52 -26.71
C ARG A 537 -10.78 0.47 -25.84
N ASN A 538 -11.18 1.61 -26.42
CA ASN A 538 -12.13 2.52 -25.79
C ASN A 538 -13.17 3.00 -26.79
N SER A 539 -14.47 2.89 -26.44
CA SER A 539 -15.55 3.43 -27.23
C SER A 539 -15.95 4.79 -26.69
N VAL A 540 -15.98 5.81 -27.56
CA VAL A 540 -16.08 7.20 -27.14
C VAL A 540 -17.07 7.99 -27.97
N SER A 541 -17.68 9.04 -27.38
CA SER A 541 -18.51 9.99 -28.12
C SER A 541 -17.66 10.95 -28.98
N PRO A 542 -18.23 11.60 -30.02
CA PRO A 542 -17.49 12.49 -30.93
C PRO A 542 -16.65 13.56 -30.22
N GLY A 543 -17.16 14.20 -29.17
CA GLY A 543 -16.46 15.27 -28.43
C GLY A 543 -15.37 14.79 -27.45
N TYR A 544 -15.10 13.50 -27.35
CA TYR A 544 -14.22 12.92 -26.32
C TYR A 544 -12.79 13.48 -26.34
N PHE A 545 -12.16 13.51 -27.50
CA PHE A 545 -10.77 13.99 -27.63
C PHE A 545 -10.62 15.45 -27.20
N ALA A 546 -11.57 16.31 -27.57
CA ALA A 546 -11.59 17.72 -27.16
C ALA A 546 -11.85 17.88 -25.65
N THR A 547 -12.80 17.11 -25.08
CA THR A 547 -13.10 17.12 -23.64
C THR A 547 -11.92 16.66 -22.82
N MET A 548 -11.26 15.58 -23.23
CA MET A 548 -10.09 15.04 -22.56
C MET A 548 -8.78 15.75 -22.90
N GLY A 549 -8.79 16.70 -23.88
CA GLY A 549 -7.57 17.38 -24.30
C GLY A 549 -6.55 16.46 -24.97
N ILE A 550 -6.99 15.37 -25.59
CA ILE A 550 -6.14 14.45 -26.35
C ILE A 550 -6.02 14.99 -27.77
N GLU A 551 -4.81 15.31 -28.19
CA GLU A 551 -4.55 15.91 -29.50
C GLU A 551 -4.70 14.88 -30.62
N ILE A 552 -5.39 15.23 -31.70
CA ILE A 552 -5.41 14.48 -32.95
C ILE A 552 -4.26 14.99 -33.84
N LEU A 553 -3.25 14.16 -34.02
CA LEU A 553 -2.00 14.54 -34.68
C LEU A 553 -2.11 14.45 -36.20
N ARG A 554 -2.92 13.51 -36.73
CA ARG A 554 -3.15 13.29 -38.15
C ARG A 554 -4.59 12.88 -38.39
N GLY A 555 -5.15 13.25 -39.54
CA GLY A 555 -6.53 12.93 -39.88
C GLY A 555 -7.56 13.72 -39.07
N ARG A 556 -8.64 13.06 -38.64
CA ARG A 556 -9.72 13.67 -37.85
C ARG A 556 -10.16 12.81 -36.66
N GLY A 557 -10.79 13.42 -35.69
CA GLY A 557 -11.58 12.72 -34.66
C GLY A 557 -12.94 12.26 -35.17
N PHE A 558 -13.76 11.66 -34.29
CA PHE A 558 -15.12 11.26 -34.62
C PHE A 558 -16.07 12.46 -34.73
N THR A 559 -17.08 12.31 -35.56
CA THR A 559 -18.15 13.28 -35.77
C THR A 559 -19.52 12.60 -35.68
N ASP A 560 -20.60 13.37 -35.70
CA ASP A 560 -21.97 12.84 -35.69
C ASP A 560 -22.34 12.11 -36.99
N GLN A 561 -21.48 12.16 -38.02
CA GLN A 561 -21.65 11.42 -39.27
C GLN A 561 -21.15 9.96 -39.18
N ASP A 562 -20.35 9.65 -38.16
CA ASP A 562 -19.80 8.31 -37.94
C ASP A 562 -20.84 7.42 -37.21
N VAL A 563 -22.01 7.20 -37.87
CA VAL A 563 -23.15 6.47 -37.31
C VAL A 563 -23.05 4.97 -37.55
N ALA A 564 -23.95 4.18 -36.93
CA ALA A 564 -23.96 2.72 -37.05
C ALA A 564 -24.08 2.20 -38.49
N THR A 565 -24.68 2.99 -39.38
CA THR A 565 -24.87 2.65 -40.81
C THR A 565 -23.72 3.11 -41.70
N SER A 566 -22.81 3.97 -41.18
CA SER A 566 -21.61 4.41 -41.92
C SER A 566 -20.53 3.31 -41.91
N PRO A 567 -19.53 3.35 -42.83
CA PRO A 567 -18.39 2.43 -42.75
C PRO A 567 -17.75 2.43 -41.37
N PRO A 568 -17.38 1.25 -40.83
CA PRO A 568 -16.74 1.19 -39.48
C PRO A 568 -15.40 1.92 -39.47
N VAL A 569 -15.23 2.84 -38.53
CA VAL A 569 -14.05 3.70 -38.42
C VAL A 569 -13.39 3.58 -37.06
N THR A 570 -12.10 3.95 -37.00
CA THR A 570 -11.32 3.99 -35.77
C THR A 570 -10.34 5.15 -35.76
N VAL A 571 -10.06 5.68 -34.56
CA VAL A 571 -8.89 6.51 -34.27
C VAL A 571 -7.90 5.65 -33.50
N ILE A 572 -6.64 5.66 -33.91
CA ILE A 572 -5.56 4.90 -33.27
C ILE A 572 -4.62 5.88 -32.56
N ASN A 573 -3.83 5.39 -31.60
CA ASN A 573 -2.76 6.22 -31.02
C ASN A 573 -1.45 6.09 -31.84
N GLU A 574 -0.47 6.99 -31.53
CA GLU A 574 0.85 6.98 -32.20
C GLU A 574 1.54 5.63 -32.10
N ALA A 575 1.45 4.96 -30.93
CA ALA A 575 2.07 3.66 -30.72
C ALA A 575 1.57 2.59 -31.71
N ILE A 576 0.26 2.57 -32.04
CA ILE A 576 -0.28 1.67 -33.06
C ILE A 576 0.21 2.06 -34.45
N ALA A 577 0.20 3.35 -34.78
CA ALA A 577 0.66 3.82 -36.08
C ALA A 577 2.12 3.43 -36.35
N GLU A 578 3.00 3.63 -35.38
CA GLU A 578 4.42 3.25 -35.48
C GLU A 578 4.60 1.71 -35.52
N GLN A 579 3.80 0.95 -34.77
CA GLN A 579 3.91 -0.51 -34.70
C GLN A 579 3.43 -1.20 -35.98
N LEU A 580 2.29 -0.75 -36.52
CA LEU A 580 1.67 -1.40 -37.67
C LEU A 580 2.15 -0.83 -39.00
N TRP A 581 2.41 0.46 -39.08
CA TRP A 581 2.80 1.15 -40.32
C TRP A 581 4.03 2.04 -40.12
N PRO A 582 5.19 1.44 -39.75
CA PRO A 582 6.41 2.23 -39.61
C PRO A 582 6.75 2.92 -40.92
N SER A 583 6.92 4.22 -40.92
CA SER A 583 7.27 5.06 -42.08
C SER A 583 6.16 5.24 -43.15
N GLU A 584 4.91 4.81 -42.88
CA GLU A 584 3.76 5.07 -43.74
C GLU A 584 2.72 5.93 -43.00
N ASP A 585 1.83 6.60 -43.77
CA ASP A 585 0.67 7.23 -43.14
C ASP A 585 -0.38 6.17 -42.77
N ALA A 586 -0.76 6.12 -41.50
CA ALA A 586 -1.76 5.19 -41.01
C ALA A 586 -3.20 5.60 -41.38
N VAL A 587 -3.45 6.88 -41.76
CA VAL A 587 -4.78 7.36 -42.13
C VAL A 587 -5.20 6.75 -43.45
N GLY A 588 -6.42 6.22 -43.49
CA GLY A 588 -6.97 5.47 -44.65
C GLY A 588 -6.59 3.98 -44.68
N LYS A 589 -5.67 3.53 -43.81
CA LYS A 589 -5.35 2.10 -43.67
C LYS A 589 -6.45 1.38 -42.90
N ARG A 590 -6.43 0.04 -42.93
CA ARG A 590 -7.46 -0.79 -42.31
C ARG A 590 -6.88 -1.77 -41.31
N LEU A 591 -7.53 -1.90 -40.17
CA LEU A 591 -7.19 -2.87 -39.15
C LEU A 591 -8.33 -3.84 -38.85
N VAL A 592 -7.99 -5.00 -38.35
CA VAL A 592 -8.92 -6.05 -37.95
C VAL A 592 -8.69 -6.44 -36.49
N ARG A 593 -9.77 -6.82 -35.81
CA ARG A 593 -9.67 -7.49 -34.52
C ARG A 593 -9.48 -8.99 -34.77
N THR A 594 -8.44 -9.60 -34.23
CA THR A 594 -8.08 -10.99 -34.48
C THR A 594 -9.12 -11.98 -33.93
N TRP A 595 -9.93 -11.58 -32.98
CA TRP A 595 -11.03 -12.38 -32.42
C TRP A 595 -12.40 -12.12 -33.06
N GLY A 596 -12.40 -11.50 -34.24
CA GLY A 596 -13.62 -11.20 -35.01
C GLY A 596 -14.10 -9.76 -34.79
N GLY A 597 -14.98 -9.36 -35.70
CA GLY A 597 -15.56 -8.01 -35.73
C GLY A 597 -15.37 -7.35 -37.12
N PRO A 598 -15.91 -6.15 -37.30
CA PRO A 598 -15.78 -5.43 -38.56
C PRO A 598 -14.34 -5.02 -38.85
N VAL A 599 -14.01 -4.87 -40.12
CA VAL A 599 -12.80 -4.16 -40.55
C VAL A 599 -12.96 -2.69 -40.29
N LEU A 600 -11.99 -2.08 -39.59
CA LEU A 600 -12.03 -0.68 -39.16
C LEU A 600 -11.10 0.16 -40.05
N GLU A 601 -11.59 1.24 -40.61
CA GLU A 601 -10.78 2.21 -41.34
C GLU A 601 -10.19 3.25 -40.36
N VAL A 602 -8.89 3.45 -40.41
CA VAL A 602 -8.20 4.46 -39.60
C VAL A 602 -8.47 5.85 -40.16
N ILE A 603 -9.21 6.69 -39.43
CA ILE A 603 -9.55 8.04 -39.83
C ILE A 603 -8.69 9.10 -39.14
N GLY A 604 -7.97 8.74 -38.11
CA GLY A 604 -7.09 9.66 -37.39
C GLY A 604 -6.10 8.96 -36.49
N VAL A 605 -5.06 9.71 -36.14
CA VAL A 605 -4.01 9.31 -35.19
C VAL A 605 -4.01 10.29 -34.01
N ALA A 606 -4.29 9.80 -32.83
CA ALA A 606 -4.29 10.55 -31.58
C ALA A 606 -2.95 10.43 -30.85
N ARG A 607 -2.62 11.42 -30.03
CA ARG A 607 -1.48 11.38 -29.13
C ARG A 607 -1.62 10.22 -28.13
N ASP A 608 -0.48 9.64 -27.72
CA ASP A 608 -0.45 8.61 -26.68
C ASP A 608 -0.97 9.12 -25.34
N ALA A 609 -1.75 8.30 -24.64
CA ALA A 609 -2.31 8.61 -23.34
C ALA A 609 -2.14 7.44 -22.34
N LYS A 610 -2.01 7.75 -21.04
CA LYS A 610 -1.79 6.79 -19.96
C LYS A 610 -3.12 6.34 -19.35
N TYR A 611 -3.58 5.13 -19.63
CA TYR A 611 -4.91 4.67 -19.19
C TYR A 611 -4.90 3.77 -17.96
N ARG A 612 -3.85 2.98 -17.72
CA ARG A 612 -3.82 2.03 -16.59
C ARG A 612 -3.01 2.54 -15.42
N SER A 613 -1.85 3.15 -15.70
CA SER A 613 -0.94 3.69 -14.70
C SER A 613 -0.09 4.79 -15.32
N LEU A 614 0.28 5.81 -14.53
CA LEU A 614 1.25 6.82 -14.98
C LEU A 614 2.60 6.23 -15.37
N PHE A 615 2.95 5.08 -14.81
CA PHE A 615 4.25 4.41 -15.02
C PHE A 615 4.22 3.35 -16.10
N GLU A 616 3.08 3.16 -16.76
CA GLU A 616 2.98 2.19 -17.85
C GLU A 616 3.88 2.57 -19.03
N PRO A 617 4.47 1.58 -19.75
CA PRO A 617 5.09 1.84 -21.03
C PRO A 617 4.07 2.37 -22.04
N ARG A 618 4.52 2.84 -23.18
CA ARG A 618 3.61 3.16 -24.31
C ARG A 618 2.77 1.95 -24.64
N ARG A 619 1.44 2.11 -24.64
CA ARG A 619 0.47 1.04 -24.94
C ARG A 619 -0.20 1.31 -26.24
N LEU A 620 -0.51 0.23 -26.92
CA LEU A 620 -1.33 0.27 -28.11
C LEU A 620 -2.79 0.52 -27.70
N THR A 621 -3.39 1.59 -28.20
CA THR A 621 -4.78 1.97 -27.87
C THR A 621 -5.50 2.43 -29.13
N PHE A 622 -6.70 1.88 -29.38
CA PHE A 622 -7.57 2.38 -30.43
C PHE A 622 -8.93 2.77 -29.86
N TYR A 623 -9.57 3.70 -30.56
CA TYR A 623 -10.86 4.25 -30.18
C TYR A 623 -11.89 3.94 -31.27
N GLN A 624 -13.13 3.67 -30.82
CA GLN A 624 -14.28 3.48 -31.72
C GLN A 624 -15.39 4.48 -31.38
N PRO A 625 -16.21 4.95 -32.33
CA PRO A 625 -17.32 5.81 -31.96
C PRO A 625 -18.43 5.00 -31.28
N LEU A 626 -18.99 5.54 -30.19
CA LEU A 626 -20.12 4.93 -29.47
C LEU A 626 -21.33 4.68 -30.33
N THR A 627 -21.47 5.44 -31.41
CA THR A 627 -22.51 5.25 -32.41
C THR A 627 -22.39 3.93 -33.19
N GLN A 628 -21.16 3.38 -33.31
CA GLN A 628 -20.90 2.09 -33.97
C GLN A 628 -20.63 0.95 -32.97
N ASP A 629 -20.27 1.27 -31.72
CA ASP A 629 -19.92 0.30 -30.69
C ASP A 629 -20.60 0.70 -29.35
N PHE A 630 -21.91 0.51 -29.26
CA PHE A 630 -22.73 0.90 -28.11
C PHE A 630 -22.41 0.09 -26.85
N ASN A 631 -22.41 0.75 -25.74
CA ASN A 631 -22.42 0.13 -24.41
C ASN A 631 -23.39 0.87 -23.50
N ALA A 632 -24.13 0.12 -22.66
CA ALA A 632 -25.11 0.69 -21.73
C ALA A 632 -24.44 1.32 -20.49
N ALA A 633 -23.26 0.83 -20.09
CA ALA A 633 -22.49 1.35 -18.97
C ALA A 633 -21.37 2.27 -19.48
N LEU A 634 -21.52 3.57 -19.28
CA LEU A 634 -20.60 4.59 -19.77
C LEU A 634 -20.16 5.54 -18.66
N ILE A 635 -19.05 6.21 -18.93
CA ILE A 635 -18.49 7.23 -18.08
C ILE A 635 -18.71 8.59 -18.73
N VAL A 636 -19.39 9.47 -18.01
CA VAL A 636 -19.55 10.86 -18.37
C VAL A 636 -18.27 11.60 -18.01
N HIS A 637 -17.75 12.39 -18.93
CA HIS A 637 -16.62 13.28 -18.74
C HIS A 637 -17.11 14.71 -18.94
N LEU A 638 -16.95 15.57 -17.93
CA LEU A 638 -17.31 17.00 -18.00
C LEU A 638 -16.06 17.84 -17.81
N ARG A 639 -15.68 18.61 -18.80
CA ARG A 639 -14.65 19.61 -18.67
C ARG A 639 -15.28 20.91 -18.19
N PRO A 640 -14.89 21.44 -17.01
CA PRO A 640 -15.43 22.67 -16.47
C PRO A 640 -14.73 23.91 -17.06
N THR A 641 -15.34 25.08 -16.86
CA THR A 641 -14.65 26.36 -16.97
C THR A 641 -13.93 26.79 -15.70
N GLY A 642 -14.15 26.05 -14.59
CA GLY A 642 -13.60 26.32 -13.26
C GLY A 642 -13.35 25.01 -12.49
N ASN A 643 -13.79 24.94 -11.23
CA ASN A 643 -13.58 23.76 -10.37
C ASN A 643 -14.43 22.56 -10.83
N PRO A 644 -13.83 21.41 -11.17
CA PRO A 644 -14.57 20.20 -11.58
C PRO A 644 -15.61 19.73 -10.55
N ALA A 645 -15.31 19.79 -9.26
CA ALA A 645 -16.22 19.32 -8.21
C ALA A 645 -17.55 20.11 -8.17
N ALA A 646 -17.55 21.35 -8.64
CA ALA A 646 -18.78 22.16 -8.67
C ALA A 646 -19.84 21.64 -9.65
N LEU A 647 -19.44 20.82 -10.63
CA LEU A 647 -20.36 20.24 -11.62
C LEU A 647 -21.05 18.95 -11.12
N ALA A 648 -20.70 18.42 -9.95
CA ALA A 648 -21.30 17.18 -9.44
C ALA A 648 -22.82 17.30 -9.24
N GLY A 649 -23.29 18.30 -8.50
CA GLY A 649 -24.71 18.52 -8.29
C GLY A 649 -25.50 18.86 -9.57
N PRO A 650 -25.02 19.76 -10.45
CA PRO A 650 -25.63 19.95 -11.77
C PRO A 650 -25.75 18.67 -12.59
N LEU A 651 -24.70 17.84 -12.68
CA LEU A 651 -24.74 16.57 -13.39
C LEU A 651 -25.84 15.65 -12.85
N GLU A 652 -25.89 15.46 -11.52
CA GLU A 652 -26.90 14.61 -10.88
C GLU A 652 -28.32 15.10 -11.16
N ARG A 653 -28.57 16.41 -11.05
CA ARG A 653 -29.88 17.01 -11.39
C ARG A 653 -30.27 16.80 -12.85
N THR A 654 -29.34 16.96 -13.79
CA THR A 654 -29.60 16.74 -15.22
C THR A 654 -29.94 15.27 -15.50
N VAL A 655 -29.21 14.33 -14.89
CA VAL A 655 -29.51 12.89 -15.05
C VAL A 655 -30.88 12.55 -14.47
N HIS A 656 -31.19 13.01 -13.24
CA HIS A 656 -32.45 12.73 -12.58
C HIS A 656 -33.65 13.46 -13.22
N ALA A 657 -33.43 14.55 -13.93
CA ALA A 657 -34.48 15.20 -14.74
C ALA A 657 -34.86 14.36 -15.96
N LEU A 658 -33.91 13.59 -16.52
CA LEU A 658 -34.15 12.65 -17.62
C LEU A 658 -34.71 11.31 -17.16
N ASP A 659 -34.20 10.78 -16.04
CA ASP A 659 -34.66 9.56 -15.40
C ASP A 659 -34.39 9.63 -13.88
N PRO A 660 -35.43 9.84 -13.05
CA PRO A 660 -35.31 9.95 -11.60
C PRO A 660 -34.75 8.70 -10.91
N ASP A 661 -34.95 7.54 -11.52
CA ASP A 661 -34.53 6.26 -10.96
C ASP A 661 -33.10 5.86 -11.37
N LEU A 662 -32.45 6.62 -12.26
CA LEU A 662 -31.10 6.31 -12.74
C LEU A 662 -30.05 6.89 -11.79
N PRO A 663 -29.33 6.05 -11.05
CA PRO A 663 -28.32 6.54 -10.13
C PRO A 663 -27.02 6.96 -10.85
N VAL A 664 -26.39 8.01 -10.32
CA VAL A 664 -25.09 8.51 -10.77
C VAL A 664 -24.01 8.04 -9.79
N TYR A 665 -22.98 7.38 -10.31
CA TYR A 665 -21.96 6.77 -9.46
C TYR A 665 -20.61 7.45 -9.59
N ARG A 666 -19.80 7.35 -8.53
CA ARG A 666 -18.38 7.73 -8.54
C ARG A 666 -18.15 9.11 -9.15
N VAL A 667 -18.98 10.07 -8.77
CA VAL A 667 -18.82 11.45 -9.18
C VAL A 667 -17.60 12.02 -8.48
N GLN A 668 -16.54 12.28 -9.22
CA GLN A 668 -15.28 12.76 -8.66
C GLN A 668 -14.42 13.44 -9.75
N PRO A 669 -13.56 14.41 -9.39
CA PRO A 669 -12.53 14.90 -10.27
C PRO A 669 -11.58 13.78 -10.73
N LEU A 670 -11.13 13.83 -11.97
CA LEU A 670 -10.15 12.87 -12.50
C LEU A 670 -8.80 12.98 -11.79
N GLN A 671 -8.47 14.18 -11.28
CA GLN A 671 -7.30 14.41 -10.44
C GLN A 671 -7.30 13.53 -9.18
N ASP A 672 -8.46 13.33 -8.54
CA ASP A 672 -8.57 12.46 -7.35
C ASP A 672 -8.25 10.99 -7.69
N ARG A 673 -8.59 10.57 -8.92
CA ARG A 673 -8.22 9.24 -9.44
C ARG A 673 -6.71 9.11 -9.65
N LEU A 674 -6.10 10.15 -10.22
CA LEU A 674 -4.65 10.21 -10.38
C LEU A 674 -3.98 10.14 -9.00
N ASP A 675 -4.44 10.92 -8.04
CA ASP A 675 -3.94 10.91 -6.66
C ASP A 675 -4.11 9.54 -6.00
N ALA A 676 -5.24 8.87 -6.21
CA ALA A 676 -5.48 7.52 -5.72
C ALA A 676 -4.53 6.49 -6.37
N SER A 677 -4.23 6.64 -7.67
CA SER A 677 -3.27 5.77 -8.37
C SER A 677 -1.84 5.89 -7.84
N LEU A 678 -1.50 7.03 -7.25
CA LEU A 678 -0.23 7.31 -6.55
C LEU A 678 -0.29 7.06 -5.05
N GLY A 679 -1.38 6.47 -4.54
CA GLY A 679 -1.64 6.28 -3.12
C GLY A 679 -0.52 5.54 -2.39
N GLN A 680 0.08 4.51 -3.02
CA GLN A 680 1.21 3.76 -2.45
C GLN A 680 2.45 4.64 -2.33
N GLN A 681 2.80 5.40 -3.36
CA GLN A 681 3.96 6.29 -3.40
C GLN A 681 3.80 7.44 -2.38
N ARG A 682 2.60 8.03 -2.30
CA ARG A 682 2.27 9.07 -1.29
C ARG A 682 2.42 8.52 0.13
N SER A 683 1.88 7.34 0.39
CA SER A 683 1.98 6.70 1.70
C SER A 683 3.42 6.36 2.07
N ALA A 684 4.21 5.84 1.10
CA ALA A 684 5.64 5.59 1.29
C ALA A 684 6.40 6.89 1.61
N ALA A 685 6.21 7.95 0.82
CA ALA A 685 6.84 9.25 1.03
C ALA A 685 6.49 9.84 2.41
N THR A 686 5.21 9.77 2.80
CA THR A 686 4.72 10.29 4.08
C THR A 686 5.29 9.50 5.27
N LEU A 687 5.20 8.17 5.25
CA LEU A 687 5.63 7.34 6.37
C LEU A 687 7.17 7.31 6.52
N VAL A 688 7.90 7.09 5.41
CA VAL A 688 9.36 7.08 5.44
C VAL A 688 9.89 8.48 5.74
N GLY A 689 9.21 9.54 5.27
CA GLY A 689 9.49 10.94 5.62
C GLY A 689 9.31 11.20 7.11
N ALA A 690 8.21 10.74 7.71
CA ALA A 690 7.97 10.85 9.15
C ALA A 690 9.02 10.10 9.97
N PHE A 691 9.39 8.88 9.57
CA PHE A 691 10.46 8.11 10.21
C PHE A 691 11.84 8.76 10.03
N GLY A 692 12.12 9.33 8.85
CA GLY A 692 13.34 10.11 8.60
C GLY A 692 13.43 11.34 9.49
N THR A 693 12.33 12.09 9.64
CA THR A 693 12.26 13.24 10.54
C THR A 693 12.45 12.83 12.01
N LEU A 694 11.81 11.74 12.43
CA LEU A 694 11.99 11.19 13.77
C LEU A 694 13.45 10.77 14.01
N ALA A 695 14.06 10.10 13.06
CA ALA A 695 15.49 9.71 13.09
C ALA A 695 16.41 10.94 13.19
N LEU A 696 16.11 12.01 12.43
CA LEU A 696 16.87 13.27 12.50
C LEU A 696 16.80 13.91 13.88
N VAL A 697 15.61 13.98 14.46
CA VAL A 697 15.41 14.53 15.81
C VAL A 697 16.16 13.68 16.86
N LEU A 698 16.04 12.35 16.76
CA LEU A 698 16.75 11.43 17.66
C LEU A 698 18.27 11.55 17.51
N ALA A 699 18.80 11.70 16.27
CA ALA A 699 20.22 11.92 16.03
C ALA A 699 20.71 13.25 16.59
N ALA A 700 19.92 14.31 16.44
CA ALA A 700 20.22 15.61 17.01
C ALA A 700 20.32 15.56 18.55
N ILE A 701 19.37 14.88 19.21
CA ILE A 701 19.35 14.65 20.67
C ILE A 701 20.59 13.85 21.10
N GLY A 702 20.92 12.78 20.38
CA GLY A 702 22.07 11.93 20.67
C GLY A 702 23.41 12.67 20.55
N LEU A 703 23.57 13.42 19.48
CA LEU A 703 24.78 14.24 19.26
C LEU A 703 24.88 15.37 20.31
N TYR A 704 23.78 16.07 20.57
CA TYR A 704 23.72 17.09 21.64
C TYR A 704 24.13 16.49 22.98
N GLY A 705 23.59 15.33 23.38
CA GLY A 705 23.90 14.64 24.62
C GLY A 705 25.38 14.23 24.72
N ALA A 706 25.93 13.69 23.63
CA ALA A 706 27.35 13.27 23.57
C ALA A 706 28.30 14.48 23.70
N VAL A 707 28.05 15.54 22.94
CA VAL A 707 28.87 16.76 22.94
C VAL A 707 28.72 17.52 24.28
N SER A 708 27.53 17.64 24.82
CA SER A 708 27.25 18.28 26.12
C SER A 708 28.01 17.60 27.28
N TYR A 709 27.99 16.26 27.27
CA TYR A 709 28.73 15.49 28.29
C TYR A 709 30.25 15.61 28.09
N SER A 710 30.78 15.56 26.86
CA SER A 710 32.20 15.77 26.59
C SER A 710 32.66 17.13 27.05
N ALA A 711 31.87 18.16 26.82
CA ALA A 711 32.13 19.52 27.27
C ALA A 711 32.11 19.63 28.79
N SER A 712 31.13 19.01 29.49
CA SER A 712 31.03 19.06 30.96
C SER A 712 32.17 18.36 31.69
N GLN A 713 32.72 17.29 31.12
CA GLN A 713 33.89 16.59 31.66
C GLN A 713 35.19 17.41 31.58
N ARG A 714 35.27 18.38 30.68
CA ARG A 714 36.44 19.24 30.46
C ARG A 714 36.25 20.66 31.00
N THR A 715 35.26 20.88 31.83
CA THR A 715 34.94 22.20 32.38
C THR A 715 36.15 22.82 33.07
N ARG A 716 36.91 22.01 33.85
CA ARG A 716 38.15 22.44 34.54
C ARG A 716 39.26 22.78 33.50
N GLU A 717 39.46 21.98 32.46
CA GLU A 717 40.41 22.24 31.36
C GLU A 717 40.08 23.56 30.66
N PHE A 718 38.79 23.78 30.35
CA PHE A 718 38.33 25.02 29.72
C PHE A 718 38.48 26.21 30.66
N GLY A 719 38.19 26.05 31.97
CA GLY A 719 38.39 27.08 32.96
C GLY A 719 39.87 27.51 33.09
N ILE A 720 40.80 26.55 33.10
CA ILE A 720 42.26 26.84 33.11
C ILE A 720 42.70 27.56 31.84
N ARG A 721 42.24 27.12 30.66
CA ARG A 721 42.58 27.79 29.38
C ARG A 721 42.05 29.21 29.30
N ILE A 722 40.79 29.44 29.74
CA ILE A 722 40.21 30.80 29.79
C ILE A 722 40.98 31.67 30.78
N ALA A 723 41.39 31.14 31.95
CA ALA A 723 42.24 31.87 32.93
C ALA A 723 43.62 32.19 32.37
N LEU A 724 44.17 31.38 31.44
CA LEU A 724 45.41 31.59 30.70
C LEU A 724 45.29 32.47 29.45
N GLY A 725 44.09 33.04 29.17
CA GLY A 725 43.87 33.98 28.07
C GLY A 725 43.23 33.43 26.81
N ALA A 726 42.79 32.19 26.80
CA ALA A 726 42.01 31.63 25.66
C ALA A 726 40.66 32.36 25.49
N GLN A 727 40.33 32.74 24.24
CA GLN A 727 39.07 33.42 23.93
C GLN A 727 37.90 32.44 23.80
N THR A 728 36.68 32.95 24.05
CA THR A 728 35.44 32.17 23.86
C THR A 728 35.34 31.46 22.53
N PRO A 729 35.68 32.07 21.35
CA PRO A 729 35.67 31.41 20.06
C PRO A 729 36.56 30.16 19.95
N ASP A 730 37.70 30.11 20.68
CA ASP A 730 38.64 29.00 20.63
C ASP A 730 38.02 27.74 21.25
N VAL A 731 37.38 27.89 22.41
CA VAL A 731 36.67 26.81 23.10
C VAL A 731 35.48 26.32 22.25
N VAL A 732 34.70 27.25 21.71
CA VAL A 732 33.58 26.92 20.79
C VAL A 732 34.05 26.14 19.56
N ARG A 733 35.12 26.60 18.90
CA ARG A 733 35.72 25.95 17.76
C ARG A 733 36.20 24.53 18.03
N GLN A 734 36.80 24.30 19.22
CA GLN A 734 37.25 22.99 19.64
C GLN A 734 36.09 21.99 19.81
N VAL A 735 35.03 22.42 20.55
CA VAL A 735 33.85 21.58 20.79
C VAL A 735 33.08 21.30 19.49
N LEU A 736 32.93 22.31 18.65
CA LEU A 736 32.32 22.16 17.32
C LEU A 736 33.11 21.15 16.42
N ARG A 737 34.45 21.23 16.43
CA ARG A 737 35.30 20.32 15.69
C ARG A 737 35.07 18.86 16.08
N GLU A 738 34.93 18.57 17.39
CA GLU A 738 34.63 17.19 17.85
C GLU A 738 33.29 16.69 17.35
N GLY A 739 32.24 17.50 17.45
CA GLY A 739 30.90 17.15 16.93
C GLY A 739 30.89 16.98 15.41
N LEU A 740 31.58 17.88 14.68
CA LEU A 740 31.71 17.80 13.22
C LEU A 740 32.48 16.55 12.76
N VAL A 741 33.57 16.15 13.43
CA VAL A 741 34.29 14.93 13.07
C VAL A 741 33.40 13.70 13.21
N LEU A 742 32.64 13.58 14.31
CA LEU A 742 31.69 12.48 14.49
C LEU A 742 30.58 12.51 13.43
N GLY A 743 30.08 13.71 13.10
CA GLY A 743 29.08 13.91 12.03
C GLY A 743 29.62 13.51 10.67
N LEU A 744 30.84 13.93 10.28
CA LEU A 744 31.47 13.61 9.01
C LEU A 744 31.78 12.11 8.86
N VAL A 745 32.29 11.46 9.91
CA VAL A 745 32.54 10.01 9.90
C VAL A 745 31.21 9.24 9.75
N GLY A 746 30.18 9.67 10.50
CA GLY A 746 28.83 9.09 10.37
C GLY A 746 28.21 9.32 9.00
N LEU A 747 28.40 10.50 8.42
CA LEU A 747 27.98 10.84 7.06
C LEU A 747 28.67 9.93 6.04
N GLY A 748 30.00 9.78 6.08
CA GLY A 748 30.74 8.92 5.16
C GLY A 748 30.29 7.45 5.24
N ALA A 749 30.17 6.90 6.45
CA ALA A 749 29.64 5.55 6.66
C ALA A 749 28.18 5.44 6.16
N GLY A 750 27.35 6.43 6.45
CA GLY A 750 25.96 6.47 6.03
C GLY A 750 25.78 6.54 4.51
N LEU A 751 26.62 7.31 3.80
CA LEU A 751 26.61 7.39 2.34
C LEU A 751 26.94 6.04 1.68
N LEU A 752 27.92 5.31 2.22
CA LEU A 752 28.27 3.97 1.74
C LEU A 752 27.10 2.99 1.94
N ILE A 753 26.50 2.99 3.14
CA ILE A 753 25.36 2.12 3.46
C ILE A 753 24.14 2.51 2.63
N ALA A 754 23.85 3.81 2.51
CA ALA A 754 22.73 4.29 1.70
C ALA A 754 22.88 3.86 0.24
N GLY A 755 24.08 3.98 -0.36
CA GLY A 755 24.34 3.54 -1.72
C GLY A 755 24.11 2.04 -1.95
N ALA A 756 24.28 1.21 -0.92
CA ALA A 756 23.98 -0.22 -0.97
C ALA A 756 22.45 -0.48 -0.79
N VAL A 757 21.84 0.13 0.22
CA VAL A 757 20.43 -0.09 0.58
C VAL A 757 19.48 0.45 -0.49
N THR A 758 19.78 1.61 -1.08
CA THR A 758 18.92 2.22 -2.11
C THR A 758 18.84 1.39 -3.40
N ARG A 759 19.80 0.51 -3.66
CA ARG A 759 19.74 -0.45 -4.79
C ARG A 759 18.60 -1.46 -4.58
N VAL A 760 18.30 -1.84 -3.35
CA VAL A 760 17.16 -2.73 -3.01
C VAL A 760 15.82 -2.01 -3.26
N LEU A 761 15.80 -0.69 -3.13
CA LEU A 761 14.61 0.13 -3.36
C LEU A 761 14.34 0.42 -4.86
N ARG A 762 15.22 -0.01 -5.76
CA ARG A 762 15.14 0.31 -7.20
C ARG A 762 13.77 0.01 -7.82
N SER A 763 13.16 -1.10 -7.44
CA SER A 763 11.83 -1.49 -7.95
C SER A 763 10.68 -0.60 -7.47
N GLN A 764 10.90 0.22 -6.44
CA GLN A 764 9.92 1.13 -5.85
C GLN A 764 10.15 2.59 -6.26
N LEU A 765 11.26 2.88 -6.98
CA LEU A 765 11.64 4.22 -7.41
C LEU A 765 11.30 4.40 -8.90
N PHE A 766 10.63 5.50 -9.23
CA PHE A 766 10.27 5.85 -10.59
C PHE A 766 10.92 7.17 -11.01
N GLY A 767 11.61 7.16 -12.16
CA GLY A 767 12.25 8.35 -12.72
C GLY A 767 13.36 8.93 -11.86
N VAL A 768 13.86 8.17 -10.87
CA VAL A 768 14.94 8.57 -9.96
C VAL A 768 15.98 7.46 -9.87
N SER A 769 17.25 7.80 -10.05
CA SER A 769 18.34 6.86 -9.81
C SER A 769 18.40 6.50 -8.32
N PRO A 770 18.67 5.23 -7.96
CA PRO A 770 18.94 4.85 -6.57
C PRO A 770 20.07 5.66 -5.91
N THR A 771 20.99 6.20 -6.71
CA THR A 771 22.13 7.03 -6.27
C THR A 771 21.95 8.49 -6.69
N ASP A 772 20.74 9.01 -6.63
CA ASP A 772 20.42 10.38 -7.04
C ASP A 772 21.26 11.44 -6.31
N PRO A 773 22.11 12.20 -7.02
CA PRO A 773 23.04 13.14 -6.38
C PRO A 773 22.35 14.22 -5.57
N VAL A 774 21.18 14.69 -6.02
CA VAL A 774 20.45 15.78 -5.36
C VAL A 774 19.89 15.34 -4.00
N SER A 775 19.33 14.13 -3.93
CA SER A 775 18.83 13.57 -2.67
C SER A 775 19.98 13.32 -1.68
N PHE A 776 21.08 12.74 -2.16
CA PHE A 776 22.25 12.46 -1.33
C PHE A 776 22.93 13.75 -0.84
N ALA A 777 23.13 14.75 -1.69
CA ALA A 777 23.75 16.02 -1.32
C ALA A 777 22.84 16.83 -0.38
N GLY A 778 21.53 16.95 -0.68
CA GLY A 778 20.58 17.69 0.12
C GLY A 778 20.46 17.16 1.54
N VAL A 779 20.35 15.82 1.69
CA VAL A 779 20.31 15.17 3.00
C VAL A 779 21.64 15.33 3.75
N SER A 780 22.76 15.23 3.08
CA SER A 780 24.08 15.44 3.67
C SER A 780 24.23 16.85 4.26
N VAL A 781 23.83 17.86 3.50
CA VAL A 781 23.84 19.26 3.94
C VAL A 781 22.91 19.45 5.16
N LEU A 782 21.70 18.88 5.10
CA LEU A 782 20.75 18.94 6.21
C LEU A 782 21.33 18.33 7.50
N LEU A 783 21.90 17.13 7.41
CA LEU A 783 22.49 16.44 8.57
C LEU A 783 23.69 17.19 9.14
N LEU A 784 24.56 17.74 8.27
CA LEU A 784 25.68 18.57 8.72
C LEU A 784 25.20 19.83 9.42
N GLY A 785 24.17 20.51 8.89
CA GLY A 785 23.54 21.66 9.53
C GLY A 785 23.01 21.33 10.93
N VAL A 786 22.30 20.19 11.04
CA VAL A 786 21.79 19.71 12.34
C VAL A 786 22.94 19.34 13.29
N ALA A 787 24.02 18.72 12.80
CA ALA A 787 25.20 18.39 13.61
C ALA A 787 25.88 19.66 14.17
N VAL A 788 26.01 20.69 13.35
CA VAL A 788 26.54 21.99 13.78
C VAL A 788 25.65 22.60 14.85
N LEU A 789 24.33 22.67 14.63
CA LEU A 789 23.38 23.23 15.58
C LEU A 789 23.35 22.48 16.91
N ALA A 790 23.32 21.13 16.86
CA ALA A 790 23.34 20.27 18.04
C ALA A 790 24.62 20.39 18.84
N SER A 791 25.76 20.72 18.20
CA SER A 791 27.05 20.91 18.86
C SER A 791 27.26 22.34 19.36
N TYR A 792 26.64 23.35 18.72
CA TYR A 792 26.81 24.75 19.05
C TYR A 792 26.22 25.12 20.44
N LEU A 793 25.01 24.58 20.72
CA LEU A 793 24.35 24.90 22.02
C LEU A 793 25.17 24.47 23.27
N PRO A 794 25.74 23.20 23.29
CA PRO A 794 26.64 22.80 24.39
C PRO A 794 27.93 23.60 24.41
N ALA A 795 28.51 23.92 23.26
CA ALA A 795 29.74 24.70 23.15
C ALA A 795 29.56 26.10 23.76
N ARG A 796 28.46 26.78 23.44
CA ARG A 796 28.12 28.09 24.03
C ARG A 796 27.87 28.02 25.54
N ARG A 797 27.29 26.92 26.03
CA ARG A 797 27.11 26.72 27.48
C ARG A 797 28.45 26.53 28.21
N ALA A 798 29.38 25.79 27.60
CA ALA A 798 30.71 25.55 28.18
C ALA A 798 31.56 26.81 28.33
N THR A 799 31.33 27.86 27.54
CA THR A 799 32.05 29.15 27.64
C THR A 799 31.47 30.12 28.64
N ARG A 800 30.29 29.85 29.21
CA ARG A 800 29.65 30.71 30.26
C ARG A 800 29.98 30.26 31.69
N VAL A 801 30.89 29.31 31.88
CA VAL A 801 31.31 28.82 33.19
C VAL A 801 32.28 29.83 33.80
N ASP A 802 32.00 30.27 35.06
CA ASP A 802 32.88 31.15 35.80
C ASP A 802 34.17 30.39 36.12
N PRO A 803 35.36 30.93 35.73
CA PRO A 803 36.65 30.29 35.97
C PRO A 803 36.91 30.03 37.45
N ILE A 804 36.41 30.88 38.35
CA ILE A 804 36.61 30.76 39.81
C ILE A 804 35.81 29.57 40.37
N ILE A 805 34.61 29.35 39.86
CA ILE A 805 33.76 28.20 40.25
C ILE A 805 34.35 26.91 39.71
N ALA A 806 34.91 26.94 38.47
CA ALA A 806 35.53 25.77 37.82
C ALA A 806 36.80 25.29 38.55
N LEU A 807 37.53 26.17 39.17
CA LEU A 807 38.73 25.86 39.96
C LEU A 807 38.42 25.41 41.41
N ARG A 808 37.24 25.77 41.97
CA ARG A 808 36.79 25.40 43.32
C ARG A 808 35.97 24.10 43.40
N SER A 809 35.50 23.56 42.28
CA SER A 809 34.75 22.29 42.29
C SER A 809 35.73 21.10 42.41
N GLU A 810 35.88 20.55 43.65
CA GLU A 810 36.51 19.25 43.93
C GLU A 810 35.62 18.08 43.50
#